data_c52de11b94d21412360ef8a4457878f9
#
_entry.id   c52de11b94d21412360ef8a4457878f9
#
_cell.length_a   1.000
_cell.length_b   1.000
_cell.length_c   1.000
_cell.angle_alpha   90.00
_cell.angle_beta   90.00
_cell.angle_gamma   90.00
#
_symmetry.space_group_name_H-M   'P 1'
#
loop_
_entity.id
_entity.type
_entity.pdbx_description
1 polymer ?
#
loop_
_entity_poly.entity_id
_entity_poly.type
_entity_poly.pdbx_seq_one_letter_code
_entity_poly.pdbx_strand_id
1 'polypeptide(L)'
;MSENLEKTYNPKAIEAKLYEKWCDNKYFHAEVDRSKKPFTTVMPPPNITGKLHMGHALDNTLQDILIRYKRMQGYNALWQPGTDHASIATEVKIIETLKKQGIDKHDLGREGFLEKAWEWKKEYGGRIIEQLKKLGSSCDWDRERFTMDEGCNKAVTEVFCKMHEKGWIYKGSRIVNWCPVCNTSISDAEVEYEEQAGHFWHIKYPLIEDDGSVSTTKFIEFATTRPETMLGDTAVAVNPDDDRYKDLIGKKLLLPIVNRELPVIADSYVDMEFGTGVVKITPAHDPNDFEVGKRHNLPEINILNDDATINKNGGKFEGMDRYAARDAIVKELDEMGLLVRIEDYSHNVGTHDRCKTTIEPMIKQQWFVKMDELIKPAVEAVKNGEIELIPKRMEKTYFNWTDNIRDWCISRQLWWGHRIPAYYCDECGEIVVAREMPKVCPKCGCTHFTQDPDTLDTWFSSALWPFSTLGWPEQTEDLKYFYPTDVLVTGYDIIFFWVIRMIFSGYEQMGERPFKTVLFHGLVRDSQGRKMSKSLGNGIDPLEIIDKYGADALRLTLITGNAPGNDMRFYYERVESSRNFANKIWNASRFIMMNMTEDFDIPSTGINPQELQLAIADKWILSKFNRLVKEVTDNMDSFELGIAVQKVYDFIWDEFCDWYIEMVKPRLYNSDDRENKTAALWTLKSVLINALKLLHPYMPFITEEIFCTLQSEEESIMISKWPEYQTAWNFEREEKGIELIKEAVRGIRNVRTKMNVAPGKKASVYVVTDNQELKQALEDGRLVFASLACASEVILQQDKTGITDDMVSVVILNATIYMPFAELVDIRQEIERLEKEEKRLSGELARVNGMLNNERFMSKAPEAKVAEEREKLVKYSQMMEQVKERLAQLRK
;
A
#
# COMPACT_ATOMS: atom_id res chain seq x y z
N MET A 1 15.12 -37.62 -16.71
CA MET A 1 14.01 -38.07 -15.84
C MET A 1 13.50 -36.84 -15.14
N SER A 2 12.30 -36.36 -15.48
CA SER A 2 11.71 -35.24 -14.76
C SER A 2 11.44 -35.66 -13.31
N GLU A 3 12.03 -34.99 -12.35
CA GLU A 3 11.63 -35.12 -10.96
C GLU A 3 10.15 -34.80 -10.87
N ASN A 4 9.34 -35.76 -10.45
CA ASN A 4 7.90 -35.55 -10.28
C ASN A 4 7.68 -34.57 -9.11
N LEU A 5 6.86 -33.56 -9.30
CA LEU A 5 6.43 -32.66 -8.23
C LEU A 5 5.90 -33.45 -7.02
N GLU A 6 6.26 -33.05 -5.81
CA GLU A 6 5.76 -33.63 -4.57
C GLU A 6 4.23 -33.66 -4.53
N LYS A 7 3.66 -34.56 -3.71
CA LYS A 7 2.20 -34.69 -3.58
C LYS A 7 1.50 -33.41 -3.14
N THR A 8 2.16 -32.60 -2.34
CA THR A 8 1.61 -31.37 -1.76
C THR A 8 2.59 -30.23 -1.97
N TYR A 9 2.09 -29.06 -2.35
CA TYR A 9 2.89 -27.85 -2.43
C TYR A 9 3.43 -27.44 -1.05
N ASN A 10 4.75 -27.30 -0.92
CA ASN A 10 5.42 -26.88 0.30
C ASN A 10 6.36 -25.69 0.02
N PRO A 11 5.90 -24.44 0.24
CA PRO A 11 6.71 -23.25 -0.03
C PRO A 11 8.06 -23.26 0.69
N LYS A 12 8.10 -23.72 1.96
CA LYS A 12 9.33 -23.74 2.76
C LYS A 12 10.45 -24.58 2.17
N ALA A 13 10.10 -25.61 1.41
CA ALA A 13 11.09 -26.51 0.78
C ALA A 13 11.74 -25.90 -0.47
N ILE A 14 11.08 -24.93 -1.11
CA ILE A 14 11.49 -24.42 -2.43
C ILE A 14 11.89 -22.96 -2.47
N GLU A 15 11.25 -22.08 -1.69
CA GLU A 15 11.43 -20.62 -1.78
C GLU A 15 12.90 -20.20 -1.57
N ALA A 16 13.53 -20.66 -0.48
CA ALA A 16 14.92 -20.30 -0.19
C ALA A 16 15.89 -20.80 -1.28
N LYS A 17 15.74 -22.05 -1.73
CA LYS A 17 16.57 -22.66 -2.77
C LYS A 17 16.43 -21.93 -4.11
N LEU A 18 15.21 -21.58 -4.51
CA LEU A 18 14.97 -20.87 -5.76
C LEU A 18 15.55 -19.46 -5.70
N TYR A 19 15.37 -18.77 -4.58
CA TYR A 19 15.90 -17.43 -4.43
C TYR A 19 17.43 -17.37 -4.50
N GLU A 20 18.10 -18.32 -3.83
CA GLU A 20 19.55 -18.50 -3.92
C GLU A 20 20.00 -18.76 -5.36
N LYS A 21 19.33 -19.71 -6.08
CA LYS A 21 19.59 -19.97 -7.51
C LYS A 21 19.49 -18.69 -8.36
N TRP A 22 18.47 -17.86 -8.14
CA TRP A 22 18.29 -16.61 -8.91
C TRP A 22 19.41 -15.60 -8.65
N CYS A 23 19.85 -15.47 -7.38
CA CYS A 23 20.96 -14.61 -7.01
C CYS A 23 22.29 -15.10 -7.60
N ASP A 24 22.59 -16.39 -7.49
CA ASP A 24 23.83 -16.99 -7.99
C ASP A 24 23.96 -16.86 -9.51
N ASN A 25 22.85 -17.01 -10.23
CA ASN A 25 22.80 -16.82 -11.69
C ASN A 25 22.68 -15.34 -12.11
N LYS A 26 22.65 -14.42 -11.14
CA LYS A 26 22.57 -12.96 -11.39
C LYS A 26 21.38 -12.54 -12.26
N TYR A 27 20.24 -13.22 -12.19
CA TYR A 27 19.06 -12.88 -12.99
C TYR A 27 18.47 -11.50 -12.67
N PHE A 28 18.83 -10.91 -11.53
CA PHE A 28 18.40 -9.59 -11.10
C PHE A 28 19.35 -8.47 -11.50
N HIS A 29 20.58 -8.81 -11.91
CA HIS A 29 21.63 -7.86 -12.22
C HIS A 29 21.41 -7.18 -13.59
N ALA A 30 21.56 -5.86 -13.64
CA ALA A 30 21.45 -5.07 -14.84
C ALA A 30 22.76 -4.29 -15.09
N GLU A 31 23.41 -4.55 -16.22
CA GLU A 31 24.56 -3.81 -16.70
C GLU A 31 24.17 -2.94 -17.90
N VAL A 32 24.96 -1.91 -18.19
CA VAL A 32 24.73 -1.05 -19.36
C VAL A 32 24.80 -1.87 -20.65
N ASP A 33 23.67 -2.08 -21.28
CA ASP A 33 23.50 -2.79 -22.55
C ASP A 33 22.70 -1.92 -23.53
N ARG A 34 23.41 -1.21 -24.41
CA ARG A 34 22.79 -0.28 -25.37
C ARG A 34 22.00 -0.97 -26.50
N SER A 35 22.04 -2.31 -26.58
CA SER A 35 21.20 -3.09 -27.49
C SER A 35 19.79 -3.27 -26.97
N LYS A 36 19.57 -3.04 -25.68
CA LYS A 36 18.28 -3.16 -24.99
C LYS A 36 17.78 -1.78 -24.53
N LYS A 37 16.48 -1.64 -24.44
CA LYS A 37 15.84 -0.49 -23.83
C LYS A 37 15.89 -0.63 -22.30
N PRO A 38 16.39 0.38 -21.55
CA PRO A 38 16.35 0.34 -20.09
C PRO A 38 14.92 0.45 -19.57
N PHE A 39 14.69 -0.16 -18.41
CA PHE A 39 13.53 0.12 -17.55
C PHE A 39 14.02 0.19 -16.11
N THR A 40 13.89 1.34 -15.50
CA THR A 40 14.43 1.60 -14.17
C THR A 40 13.31 1.91 -13.17
N THR A 41 13.38 1.28 -12.00
CA THR A 41 12.66 1.70 -10.81
C THR A 41 13.61 1.80 -9.62
N VAL A 42 13.36 2.76 -8.75
CA VAL A 42 14.12 2.93 -7.50
C VAL A 42 13.23 2.54 -6.32
N MET A 43 13.75 1.70 -5.45
CA MET A 43 13.02 1.33 -4.24
C MET A 43 12.91 2.53 -3.30
N PRO A 44 11.71 2.87 -2.77
CA PRO A 44 11.62 3.73 -1.60
C PRO A 44 12.46 3.12 -0.48
N PRO A 45 13.61 3.74 -0.11
CA PRO A 45 14.56 3.07 0.77
C PRO A 45 13.95 2.92 2.17
N PRO A 46 13.74 1.69 2.68
CA PRO A 46 13.16 1.51 3.99
C PRO A 46 14.04 2.09 5.10
N ASN A 47 13.39 2.75 6.07
CA ASN A 47 14.04 3.30 7.24
C ASN A 47 14.61 2.20 8.14
N ILE A 48 15.86 2.31 8.57
CA ILE A 48 16.51 1.34 9.47
C ILE A 48 16.00 1.41 10.93
N THR A 49 14.72 1.74 11.12
CA THR A 49 14.10 1.90 12.45
C THR A 49 13.53 0.62 13.03
N GLY A 50 13.55 -0.48 12.27
CA GLY A 50 13.07 -1.77 12.72
C GLY A 50 12.69 -2.71 11.56
N LYS A 51 11.86 -3.71 11.84
CA LYS A 51 11.37 -4.66 10.84
C LYS A 51 10.39 -4.01 9.86
N LEU A 52 10.34 -4.54 8.64
CA LEU A 52 9.34 -4.19 7.64
C LEU A 52 7.92 -4.58 8.13
N HIS A 53 6.93 -3.87 7.63
CA HIS A 53 5.50 -4.13 7.87
C HIS A 53 4.76 -4.36 6.54
N MET A 54 3.45 -4.67 6.62
CA MET A 54 2.62 -4.99 5.44
C MET A 54 2.62 -3.90 4.37
N GLY A 55 2.74 -2.61 4.73
CA GLY A 55 2.87 -1.53 3.74
C GLY A 55 4.11 -1.66 2.88
N HIS A 56 5.26 -2.01 3.47
CA HIS A 56 6.48 -2.30 2.71
C HIS A 56 6.34 -3.55 1.84
N ALA A 57 5.63 -4.59 2.32
CA ALA A 57 5.39 -5.78 1.52
C ALA A 57 4.52 -5.47 0.29
N LEU A 58 3.50 -4.61 0.43
CA LEU A 58 2.70 -4.14 -0.70
C LEU A 58 3.54 -3.33 -1.69
N ASP A 59 4.25 -2.30 -1.21
CA ASP A 59 5.09 -1.42 -2.01
C ASP A 59 6.11 -2.19 -2.84
N ASN A 60 6.87 -3.08 -2.18
CA ASN A 60 7.88 -3.89 -2.86
C ASN A 60 7.29 -4.95 -3.81
N THR A 61 6.11 -5.49 -3.49
CA THR A 61 5.43 -6.44 -4.39
C THR A 61 5.00 -5.76 -5.69
N LEU A 62 4.48 -4.54 -5.63
CA LEU A 62 4.09 -3.76 -6.82
C LEU A 62 5.30 -3.49 -7.73
N GLN A 63 6.43 -3.06 -7.15
CA GLN A 63 7.66 -2.82 -7.89
C GLN A 63 8.19 -4.10 -8.54
N ASP A 64 8.22 -5.21 -7.79
CA ASP A 64 8.72 -6.50 -8.28
C ASP A 64 7.88 -7.04 -9.45
N ILE A 65 6.57 -6.85 -9.40
CA ILE A 65 5.68 -7.23 -10.51
C ILE A 65 6.05 -6.48 -11.79
N LEU A 66 6.25 -5.17 -11.71
CA LEU A 66 6.63 -4.35 -12.86
C LEU A 66 8.00 -4.73 -13.41
N ILE A 67 8.98 -4.95 -12.55
CA ILE A 67 10.33 -5.32 -12.94
C ILE A 67 10.36 -6.70 -13.61
N ARG A 68 9.67 -7.71 -13.04
CA ARG A 68 9.58 -9.05 -13.65
C ARG A 68 8.88 -9.01 -15.00
N TYR A 69 7.78 -8.28 -15.09
CA TYR A 69 7.06 -8.07 -16.33
C TYR A 69 7.94 -7.44 -17.41
N LYS A 70 8.62 -6.34 -17.11
CA LYS A 70 9.50 -5.65 -18.08
C LYS A 70 10.73 -6.48 -18.45
N ARG A 71 11.29 -7.23 -17.52
CA ARG A 71 12.38 -8.19 -17.82
C ARG A 71 11.93 -9.25 -18.82
N MET A 72 10.75 -9.83 -18.63
CA MET A 72 10.17 -10.80 -19.57
C MET A 72 9.81 -10.20 -20.94
N GLN A 73 9.55 -8.87 -20.99
CA GLN A 73 9.39 -8.14 -22.26
C GLN A 73 10.74 -7.84 -22.96
N GLY A 74 11.87 -8.22 -22.38
CA GLY A 74 13.19 -8.04 -22.96
C GLY A 74 13.86 -6.70 -22.65
N TYR A 75 13.29 -5.88 -21.75
CA TYR A 75 13.97 -4.69 -21.26
C TYR A 75 15.20 -5.04 -20.41
N ASN A 76 16.15 -4.14 -20.39
CA ASN A 76 17.23 -4.15 -19.40
C ASN A 76 16.68 -3.52 -18.10
N ALA A 77 16.14 -4.34 -17.23
CA ALA A 77 15.33 -3.90 -16.10
C ALA A 77 16.18 -3.76 -14.84
N LEU A 78 16.37 -2.54 -14.36
CA LEU A 78 17.06 -2.21 -13.12
C LEU A 78 16.05 -1.89 -12.01
N TRP A 79 16.06 -2.66 -10.94
CA TRP A 79 15.44 -2.30 -9.67
C TRP A 79 16.52 -1.95 -8.65
N GLN A 80 16.72 -0.66 -8.43
CA GLN A 80 17.75 -0.11 -7.53
C GLN A 80 17.31 -0.24 -6.06
N PRO A 81 17.93 -1.12 -5.24
CA PRO A 81 17.61 -1.27 -3.84
C PRO A 81 18.44 -0.35 -2.94
N GLY A 82 17.99 -0.17 -1.71
CA GLY A 82 18.75 0.46 -0.66
C GLY A 82 17.95 0.68 0.62
N THR A 83 18.57 1.35 1.59
CA THR A 83 17.99 1.67 2.90
C THR A 83 18.25 3.13 3.26
N ASP A 84 17.36 3.71 4.09
CA ASP A 84 17.45 5.10 4.55
C ASP A 84 17.92 5.15 6.02
N HIS A 85 18.82 6.08 6.30
CA HIS A 85 19.34 6.35 7.64
C HIS A 85 18.29 6.94 8.59
N ALA A 86 17.26 7.58 8.07
CA ALA A 86 16.05 8.05 8.75
C ALA A 86 16.31 8.96 9.97
N SER A 87 17.40 9.74 9.94
CA SER A 87 17.77 10.80 10.93
C SER A 87 17.10 10.68 12.30
N ILE A 88 16.09 11.52 12.58
CA ILE A 88 15.34 11.58 13.84
C ILE A 88 14.82 10.21 14.28
N ALA A 89 14.16 9.48 13.38
CA ALA A 89 13.47 8.25 13.72
C ALA A 89 14.44 7.16 14.19
N THR A 90 15.63 7.09 13.61
CA THR A 90 16.69 6.15 13.99
C THR A 90 17.38 6.61 15.28
N GLU A 91 17.71 7.91 15.39
CA GLU A 91 18.35 8.44 16.59
C GLU A 91 17.49 8.23 17.84
N VAL A 92 16.17 8.48 17.76
CA VAL A 92 15.23 8.21 18.86
C VAL A 92 15.25 6.74 19.28
N LYS A 93 15.28 5.81 18.31
CA LYS A 93 15.34 4.36 18.62
C LYS A 93 16.63 3.94 19.29
N ILE A 94 17.74 4.49 18.87
CA ILE A 94 19.04 4.23 19.50
C ILE A 94 19.05 4.78 20.93
N ILE A 95 18.59 6.03 21.15
CA ILE A 95 18.48 6.64 22.48
C ILE A 95 17.56 5.81 23.39
N GLU A 96 16.39 5.37 22.92
CA GLU A 96 15.51 4.49 23.69
C GLU A 96 16.20 3.19 24.13
N THR A 97 17.03 2.63 23.23
CA THR A 97 17.76 1.39 23.50
C THR A 97 18.90 1.61 24.50
N LEU A 98 19.65 2.70 24.36
CA LEU A 98 20.70 3.08 25.29
C LEU A 98 20.14 3.36 26.68
N LYS A 99 19.03 4.10 26.79
CA LYS A 99 18.34 4.36 28.07
C LYS A 99 17.94 3.08 28.81
N LYS A 100 17.48 2.05 28.09
CA LYS A 100 17.19 0.72 28.69
C LYS A 100 18.44 0.05 29.27
N GLN A 101 19.62 0.42 28.78
CA GLN A 101 20.92 -0.06 29.27
C GLN A 101 21.51 0.86 30.38
N GLY A 102 20.79 1.95 30.72
CA GLY A 102 21.27 2.93 31.73
C GLY A 102 22.33 3.90 31.19
N ILE A 103 22.42 4.04 29.85
CA ILE A 103 23.42 4.90 29.19
C ILE A 103 22.71 6.15 28.63
N ASP A 104 23.23 7.33 28.97
CA ASP A 104 22.82 8.58 28.35
C ASP A 104 23.63 8.85 27.07
N LYS A 105 23.00 9.41 26.06
CA LYS A 105 23.63 9.80 24.78
C LYS A 105 24.85 10.71 25.02
N HIS A 106 24.73 11.67 25.92
CA HIS A 106 25.79 12.66 26.21
C HIS A 106 27.00 12.07 26.90
N ASP A 107 26.83 10.95 27.64
CA ASP A 107 27.96 10.25 28.27
C ASP A 107 28.91 9.61 27.26
N LEU A 108 28.35 9.22 26.09
CA LEU A 108 29.11 8.65 24.98
C LEU A 108 29.85 9.71 24.15
N GLY A 109 29.39 10.94 24.19
CA GLY A 109 29.80 11.94 23.19
C GLY A 109 29.37 11.60 21.78
N ARG A 110 29.62 12.54 20.84
CA ARG A 110 29.18 12.39 19.43
C ARG A 110 29.81 11.15 18.76
N GLU A 111 31.08 10.95 18.91
CA GLU A 111 31.81 9.83 18.28
C GLU A 111 31.31 8.47 18.77
N GLY A 112 31.25 8.28 20.09
CA GLY A 112 30.75 7.03 20.67
C GLY A 112 29.28 6.75 20.34
N PHE A 113 28.45 7.79 20.22
CA PHE A 113 27.07 7.63 19.76
C PHE A 113 27.02 7.21 18.28
N LEU A 114 27.85 7.79 17.41
CA LEU A 114 27.90 7.42 15.98
C LEU A 114 28.38 5.98 15.79
N GLU A 115 29.31 5.48 16.61
CA GLU A 115 29.70 4.06 16.59
C GLU A 115 28.47 3.17 16.86
N LYS A 116 27.65 3.49 17.85
CA LYS A 116 26.39 2.77 18.14
C LYS A 116 25.38 2.87 17.02
N ALA A 117 25.30 4.00 16.34
CA ALA A 117 24.42 4.19 15.19
C ALA A 117 24.85 3.34 13.98
N TRP A 118 26.17 3.21 13.72
CA TRP A 118 26.66 2.31 12.68
C TRP A 118 26.48 0.82 13.02
N GLU A 119 26.63 0.40 14.29
CA GLU A 119 26.27 -0.93 14.77
C GLU A 119 24.78 -1.21 14.50
N TRP A 120 23.92 -0.25 14.84
CA TRP A 120 22.48 -0.31 14.57
C TRP A 120 22.16 -0.48 13.07
N LYS A 121 22.80 0.32 12.20
CA LYS A 121 22.68 0.21 10.74
C LYS A 121 23.02 -1.18 10.24
N LYS A 122 24.12 -1.75 10.72
CA LYS A 122 24.56 -3.09 10.33
C LYS A 122 23.53 -4.17 10.71
N GLU A 123 22.97 -4.07 11.89
CA GLU A 123 21.98 -5.05 12.36
C GLU A 123 20.63 -4.91 11.62
N TYR A 124 20.02 -3.73 11.64
CA TYR A 124 18.68 -3.54 11.11
C TYR A 124 18.63 -3.42 9.58
N GLY A 125 19.64 -2.84 8.95
CA GLY A 125 19.78 -2.83 7.50
C GLY A 125 19.88 -4.26 6.94
N GLY A 126 20.71 -5.12 7.54
CA GLY A 126 20.81 -6.53 7.15
C GLY A 126 19.48 -7.29 7.29
N ARG A 127 18.74 -7.06 8.39
CA ARG A 127 17.42 -7.70 8.59
C ARG A 127 16.39 -7.27 7.54
N ILE A 128 16.37 -6.00 7.15
CA ILE A 128 15.48 -5.49 6.12
C ILE A 128 15.72 -6.20 4.79
N ILE A 129 16.99 -6.34 4.39
CA ILE A 129 17.37 -7.03 3.16
C ILE A 129 16.95 -8.50 3.19
N GLU A 130 17.17 -9.21 4.31
CA GLU A 130 16.70 -10.58 4.48
C GLU A 130 15.18 -10.70 4.36
N GLN A 131 14.42 -9.75 4.90
CA GLN A 131 12.96 -9.74 4.77
C GLN A 131 12.52 -9.52 3.32
N LEU A 132 13.17 -8.62 2.58
CA LEU A 132 12.90 -8.39 1.16
C LEU A 132 13.24 -9.62 0.31
N LYS A 133 14.35 -10.30 0.60
CA LYS A 133 14.71 -11.56 -0.06
C LYS A 133 13.67 -12.66 0.18
N LYS A 134 13.18 -12.81 1.41
CA LYS A 134 12.10 -13.76 1.74
C LYS A 134 10.78 -13.42 1.06
N LEU A 135 10.48 -12.14 0.81
CA LEU A 135 9.32 -11.73 0.02
C LEU A 135 9.46 -12.07 -1.47
N GLY A 136 10.67 -12.41 -1.93
CA GLY A 136 10.97 -12.71 -3.31
C GLY A 136 11.31 -11.50 -4.18
N SER A 137 11.70 -10.38 -3.57
CA SER A 137 12.05 -9.15 -4.29
C SER A 137 13.24 -9.34 -5.22
N SER A 138 13.08 -9.08 -6.52
CA SER A 138 14.11 -9.29 -7.55
C SER A 138 14.96 -8.03 -7.80
N CYS A 139 15.43 -7.43 -6.70
CA CYS A 139 16.31 -6.26 -6.73
C CYS A 139 17.72 -6.62 -7.21
N ASP A 140 18.39 -5.67 -7.81
CA ASP A 140 19.82 -5.79 -8.10
C ASP A 140 20.67 -5.58 -6.84
N TRP A 141 20.89 -6.66 -6.08
CA TRP A 141 21.59 -6.62 -4.80
C TRP A 141 23.07 -6.25 -4.92
N ASP A 142 23.67 -6.39 -6.08
CA ASP A 142 25.04 -5.94 -6.33
C ASP A 142 25.15 -4.40 -6.33
N ARG A 143 24.00 -3.71 -6.45
CA ARG A 143 23.85 -2.24 -6.45
C ARG A 143 23.18 -1.69 -5.19
N GLU A 144 23.17 -2.47 -4.10
CA GLU A 144 22.58 -1.99 -2.83
C GLU A 144 23.26 -0.69 -2.39
N ARG A 145 22.43 0.31 -2.03
CA ARG A 145 22.88 1.62 -1.54
C ARG A 145 22.34 1.92 -0.14
N PHE A 146 23.03 2.80 0.52
CA PHE A 146 22.59 3.40 1.78
C PHE A 146 22.66 4.92 1.68
N THR A 147 21.61 5.63 2.13
CA THR A 147 21.55 7.09 1.96
C THR A 147 22.71 7.86 2.57
N MET A 148 23.46 7.25 3.53
CA MET A 148 24.71 7.81 4.09
C MET A 148 25.98 7.08 3.64
N ASP A 149 25.95 6.29 2.53
CA ASP A 149 27.19 5.77 1.97
C ASP A 149 28.06 6.90 1.38
N GLU A 150 29.30 6.62 1.08
CA GLU A 150 30.27 7.61 0.60
C GLU A 150 29.78 8.36 -0.66
N GLY A 151 29.21 7.64 -1.64
CA GLY A 151 28.72 8.25 -2.88
C GLY A 151 27.50 9.14 -2.65
N CYS A 152 26.53 8.67 -1.84
CA CYS A 152 25.35 9.46 -1.49
C CYS A 152 25.73 10.68 -0.65
N ASN A 153 26.68 10.55 0.29
CA ASN A 153 27.17 11.66 1.09
C ASN A 153 27.88 12.72 0.23
N LYS A 154 28.66 12.31 -0.77
CA LYS A 154 29.27 13.21 -1.76
C LYS A 154 28.21 13.97 -2.56
N ALA A 155 27.16 13.29 -3.01
CA ALA A 155 26.03 13.90 -3.71
C ALA A 155 25.33 14.96 -2.83
N VAL A 156 25.06 14.64 -1.57
CA VAL A 156 24.43 15.57 -0.61
C VAL A 156 25.29 16.82 -0.42
N THR A 157 26.59 16.66 -0.22
CA THR A 157 27.55 17.76 -0.06
C THR A 157 27.57 18.65 -1.30
N GLU A 158 27.62 18.05 -2.50
CA GLU A 158 27.63 18.77 -3.76
C GLU A 158 26.33 19.57 -3.96
N VAL A 159 25.16 18.99 -3.70
CA VAL A 159 23.87 19.69 -3.80
C VAL A 159 23.81 20.87 -2.84
N PHE A 160 24.21 20.67 -1.58
CA PHE A 160 24.19 21.75 -0.59
C PHE A 160 25.05 22.94 -1.04
N CYS A 161 26.28 22.67 -1.46
CA CYS A 161 27.22 23.71 -1.91
C CYS A 161 26.71 24.45 -3.15
N LYS A 162 26.27 23.73 -4.19
CA LYS A 162 25.70 24.32 -5.40
C LYS A 162 24.48 25.18 -5.13
N MET A 163 23.56 24.70 -4.32
CA MET A 163 22.35 25.45 -3.98
C MET A 163 22.65 26.69 -3.14
N HIS A 164 23.65 26.60 -2.26
CA HIS A 164 24.12 27.76 -1.49
C HIS A 164 24.79 28.79 -2.41
N GLU A 165 25.68 28.36 -3.32
CA GLU A 165 26.33 29.23 -4.35
C GLU A 165 25.29 29.97 -5.20
N LYS A 166 24.16 29.36 -5.53
CA LYS A 166 23.03 29.97 -6.25
C LYS A 166 22.11 30.82 -5.35
N GLY A 167 22.33 30.84 -4.05
CA GLY A 167 21.48 31.55 -3.08
C GLY A 167 20.14 30.90 -2.79
N TRP A 168 19.95 29.65 -3.19
CA TRP A 168 18.75 28.85 -2.82
C TRP A 168 18.80 28.34 -1.38
N ILE A 169 19.99 28.06 -0.85
CA ILE A 169 20.20 27.71 0.56
C ILE A 169 20.72 28.94 1.30
N TYR A 170 20.13 29.21 2.45
CA TYR A 170 20.53 30.34 3.33
C TYR A 170 20.37 29.96 4.78
N LYS A 171 21.14 30.64 5.67
CA LYS A 171 20.97 30.56 7.12
C LYS A 171 20.17 31.79 7.58
N GLY A 172 19.12 31.57 8.38
CA GLY A 172 18.26 32.66 8.85
C GLY A 172 17.52 32.32 10.13
N SER A 173 17.06 33.38 10.83
CA SER A 173 16.18 33.25 11.98
C SER A 173 14.74 33.25 11.49
N ARG A 174 14.01 32.16 11.77
CA ARG A 174 12.59 32.03 11.49
C ARG A 174 11.92 31.22 12.58
N ILE A 175 10.61 31.35 12.67
CA ILE A 175 9.83 30.48 13.53
C ILE A 175 9.80 29.07 12.92
N VAL A 176 10.07 28.07 13.73
CA VAL A 176 10.08 26.64 13.35
C VAL A 176 9.32 25.84 14.38
N ASN A 177 8.80 24.69 13.96
CA ASN A 177 8.24 23.71 14.89
C ASN A 177 9.39 23.03 15.65
N TRP A 178 9.42 23.18 16.94
CA TRP A 178 10.46 22.63 17.81
C TRP A 178 9.90 21.52 18.69
N CYS A 179 10.57 20.38 18.72
CA CYS A 179 10.26 19.28 19.64
C CYS A 179 11.16 19.37 20.88
N PRO A 180 10.62 19.70 22.07
CA PRO A 180 11.45 19.86 23.27
C PRO A 180 12.00 18.56 23.84
N VAL A 181 11.42 17.40 23.49
CA VAL A 181 11.89 16.07 23.91
C VAL A 181 12.99 15.55 22.99
N CYS A 182 12.82 15.69 21.67
CA CYS A 182 13.85 15.32 20.70
C CYS A 182 14.94 16.40 20.57
N ASN A 183 14.68 17.58 21.10
CA ASN A 183 15.56 18.75 21.09
C ASN A 183 16.05 19.13 19.69
N THR A 184 15.09 19.18 18.75
CA THR A 184 15.36 19.48 17.33
C THR A 184 14.16 20.10 16.66
N SER A 185 14.42 20.84 15.56
CA SER A 185 13.37 21.31 14.65
C SER A 185 12.74 20.12 13.89
N ILE A 186 11.46 20.21 13.61
CA ILE A 186 10.71 19.26 12.77
C ILE A 186 10.00 20.01 11.65
N SER A 187 9.72 19.33 10.54
CA SER A 187 9.00 19.94 9.41
C SER A 187 7.49 20.04 9.69
N ASP A 188 6.80 20.96 9.02
CA ASP A 188 5.34 21.12 9.15
C ASP A 188 4.56 19.82 8.89
N ALA A 189 5.07 18.99 8.00
CA ALA A 189 4.45 17.72 7.64
C ALA A 189 4.68 16.58 8.67
N GLU A 190 5.62 16.75 9.61
CA GLU A 190 5.86 15.83 10.75
C GLU A 190 5.00 16.18 11.97
N VAL A 191 4.18 17.24 11.88
CA VAL A 191 3.25 17.66 12.92
C VAL A 191 1.91 16.98 12.70
N GLU A 192 1.51 16.16 13.67
CA GLU A 192 0.17 15.59 13.73
C GLU A 192 -0.71 16.47 14.62
N TYR A 193 -1.91 16.82 14.16
CA TYR A 193 -2.85 17.60 14.93
C TYR A 193 -3.86 16.68 15.61
N GLU A 194 -3.91 16.77 16.94
CA GLU A 194 -4.85 16.00 17.76
C GLU A 194 -5.78 16.97 18.50
N GLU A 195 -7.08 16.65 18.48
CA GLU A 195 -8.05 17.39 19.26
C GLU A 195 -7.82 17.11 20.76
N GLN A 196 -7.52 18.16 21.53
CA GLN A 196 -7.29 18.08 22.96
C GLN A 196 -8.23 19.02 23.71
N ALA A 197 -8.74 18.52 24.82
CA ALA A 197 -9.48 19.35 25.76
C ALA A 197 -8.49 20.33 26.44
N GLY A 198 -8.84 21.58 26.45
CA GLY A 198 -8.08 22.66 27.04
C GLY A 198 -8.99 23.78 27.53
N HIS A 199 -8.47 24.97 27.60
CA HIS A 199 -9.23 26.13 28.06
C HIS A 199 -8.91 27.36 27.20
N PHE A 200 -9.86 28.27 27.14
CA PHE A 200 -9.62 29.67 26.85
C PHE A 200 -9.55 30.44 28.14
N TRP A 201 -8.37 31.04 28.41
CA TRP A 201 -8.18 31.98 29.52
C TRP A 201 -8.45 33.39 29.01
N HIS A 202 -9.48 34.00 29.54
CA HIS A 202 -9.81 35.40 29.30
C HIS A 202 -9.04 36.27 30.25
N ILE A 203 -8.13 37.09 29.73
CA ILE A 203 -7.19 37.92 30.46
C ILE A 203 -7.37 39.37 30.01
N LYS A 204 -7.19 40.32 30.93
CA LYS A 204 -7.24 41.74 30.62
C LYS A 204 -5.92 42.41 30.92
N TYR A 205 -5.47 43.27 29.99
CA TYR A 205 -4.28 44.10 30.19
C TYR A 205 -4.73 45.55 30.48
N PRO A 206 -4.22 46.19 31.57
CA PRO A 206 -4.56 47.55 31.88
C PRO A 206 -3.97 48.54 30.88
N LEU A 207 -4.74 49.61 30.60
CA LEU A 207 -4.32 50.72 29.77
C LEU A 207 -3.31 51.60 30.53
N ILE A 208 -2.32 52.12 29.83
CA ILE A 208 -1.45 53.18 30.31
C ILE A 208 -2.03 54.52 29.85
N GLU A 209 -2.42 55.38 30.79
CA GLU A 209 -3.00 56.70 30.52
C GLU A 209 -1.93 57.65 29.96
N ASP A 210 -2.37 58.78 29.39
CA ASP A 210 -1.46 59.74 28.76
C ASP A 210 -0.47 60.40 29.74
N ASP A 211 -0.73 60.36 31.06
CA ASP A 211 0.16 60.80 32.11
C ASP A 211 1.18 59.73 32.58
N GLY A 212 1.16 58.56 31.96
CA GLY A 212 2.02 57.42 32.27
C GLY A 212 1.51 56.55 33.44
N SER A 213 0.36 56.86 34.04
CA SER A 213 -0.24 56.05 35.10
C SER A 213 -0.92 54.79 34.51
N VAL A 214 -0.92 53.70 35.27
CA VAL A 214 -1.63 52.46 34.91
C VAL A 214 -3.09 52.59 35.33
N SER A 215 -4.01 52.49 34.37
CA SER A 215 -5.42 52.58 34.64
C SER A 215 -5.94 51.39 35.45
N THR A 216 -6.73 51.66 36.46
CA THR A 216 -7.43 50.66 37.27
C THR A 216 -8.83 50.32 36.78
N THR A 217 -9.32 51.04 35.78
CA THR A 217 -10.69 50.90 35.28
C THR A 217 -10.77 50.63 33.79
N LYS A 218 -9.72 50.93 33.01
CA LYS A 218 -9.68 50.70 31.56
C LYS A 218 -8.73 49.54 31.24
N PHE A 219 -9.24 48.59 30.50
CA PHE A 219 -8.55 47.39 30.16
C PHE A 219 -8.88 46.99 28.70
N ILE A 220 -8.00 46.18 28.08
CA ILE A 220 -8.33 45.43 26.90
C ILE A 220 -8.39 43.96 27.26
N GLU A 221 -9.46 43.24 26.91
CA GLU A 221 -9.67 41.86 27.17
C GLU A 221 -9.33 41.02 25.88
N PHE A 222 -8.61 39.94 26.06
CA PHE A 222 -8.34 38.93 25.05
C PHE A 222 -8.46 37.52 25.61
N ALA A 223 -8.59 36.53 24.74
CA ALA A 223 -8.61 35.11 25.11
C ALA A 223 -7.40 34.40 24.51
N THR A 224 -6.80 33.51 25.30
CA THR A 224 -5.65 32.70 24.84
C THR A 224 -5.74 31.25 25.30
N THR A 225 -5.27 30.32 24.50
CA THR A 225 -5.06 28.89 24.89
C THR A 225 -3.68 28.64 25.49
N ARG A 226 -2.80 29.64 25.46
CA ARG A 226 -1.39 29.54 25.90
C ARG A 226 -0.95 30.70 26.79
N PRO A 227 -1.47 30.79 28.04
CA PRO A 227 -1.13 31.87 28.96
C PRO A 227 0.37 32.00 29.24
N GLU A 228 1.12 30.89 29.22
CA GLU A 228 2.57 30.89 29.48
C GLU A 228 3.34 31.74 28.48
N THR A 229 2.89 31.83 27.23
CA THR A 229 3.59 32.62 26.20
C THR A 229 3.37 34.13 26.33
N MET A 230 2.40 34.57 27.16
CA MET A 230 2.13 36.00 27.36
C MET A 230 3.35 36.80 27.84
N LEU A 231 4.26 36.16 28.58
CA LEU A 231 5.50 36.79 29.04
C LEU A 231 6.38 37.29 27.86
N GLY A 232 6.18 36.76 26.66
CA GLY A 232 6.84 37.16 25.43
C GLY A 232 6.03 38.11 24.55
N ASP A 233 4.85 38.57 24.96
CA ASP A 233 4.01 39.49 24.17
C ASP A 233 4.73 40.79 23.86
N THR A 234 4.57 41.29 22.64
CA THR A 234 5.18 42.55 22.15
C THR A 234 4.19 43.54 21.59
N ALA A 235 2.93 43.13 21.40
CA ALA A 235 1.81 43.98 21.06
C ALA A 235 0.47 43.29 21.37
N VAL A 236 -0.60 44.05 21.28
CA VAL A 236 -1.98 43.56 21.19
C VAL A 236 -2.56 44.08 19.87
N ALA A 237 -3.13 43.19 19.06
CA ALA A 237 -3.70 43.53 17.75
C ALA A 237 -5.23 43.60 17.82
N VAL A 238 -5.82 44.55 17.09
CA VAL A 238 -7.25 44.69 16.84
C VAL A 238 -7.49 44.88 15.35
N ASN A 239 -8.68 44.55 14.88
CA ASN A 239 -9.00 44.82 13.48
C ASN A 239 -9.24 46.33 13.27
N PRO A 240 -8.67 46.98 12.22
CA PRO A 240 -8.85 48.41 11.97
C PRO A 240 -10.31 48.84 11.72
N ASP A 241 -11.17 47.88 11.31
CA ASP A 241 -12.58 48.12 11.03
C ASP A 241 -13.48 47.86 12.24
N ASP A 242 -12.93 47.39 13.38
CA ASP A 242 -13.69 47.10 14.60
C ASP A 242 -13.93 48.34 15.43
N ASP A 243 -15.16 48.87 15.37
CA ASP A 243 -15.57 50.09 16.09
C ASP A 243 -15.40 49.99 17.62
N ARG A 244 -15.35 48.80 18.17
CA ARG A 244 -15.18 48.59 19.63
C ARG A 244 -13.80 49.01 20.14
N TYR A 245 -12.80 49.00 19.28
CA TYR A 245 -11.40 49.19 19.69
C TYR A 245 -10.67 50.29 18.92
N LYS A 246 -11.32 50.98 17.99
CA LYS A 246 -10.69 52.06 17.18
C LYS A 246 -10.00 53.12 18.01
N ASP A 247 -10.59 53.50 19.13
CA ASP A 247 -10.05 54.55 20.02
C ASP A 247 -8.84 54.07 20.83
N LEU A 248 -8.57 52.75 20.84
CA LEU A 248 -7.44 52.16 21.54
C LEU A 248 -6.22 52.00 20.65
N ILE A 249 -6.36 52.08 19.32
CA ILE A 249 -5.26 51.93 18.36
C ILE A 249 -4.21 53.03 18.65
N GLY A 250 -2.95 52.60 18.79
CA GLY A 250 -1.82 53.47 19.15
C GLY A 250 -1.68 53.78 20.65
N LYS A 251 -2.63 53.36 21.48
CA LYS A 251 -2.49 53.45 22.95
C LYS A 251 -1.52 52.36 23.45
N LYS A 252 -1.08 52.48 24.70
CA LYS A 252 -0.19 51.54 25.37
C LYS A 252 -0.93 50.78 26.45
N LEU A 253 -0.53 49.49 26.59
CA LEU A 253 -1.01 48.60 27.65
C LEU A 253 0.17 48.19 28.51
N LEU A 254 -0.08 47.82 29.77
CA LEU A 254 0.89 47.21 30.63
C LEU A 254 0.73 45.69 30.57
N LEU A 255 1.76 44.99 30.10
CA LEU A 255 1.87 43.56 30.28
C LEU A 255 2.16 43.27 31.76
N PRO A 256 1.24 42.60 32.48
CA PRO A 256 1.43 42.33 33.92
C PRO A 256 2.61 41.36 34.14
N ILE A 257 3.00 41.18 35.38
CA ILE A 257 4.08 40.28 35.83
C ILE A 257 5.47 40.76 35.39
N VAL A 258 5.73 40.97 34.11
CA VAL A 258 7.03 41.44 33.58
C VAL A 258 7.09 42.97 33.42
N ASN A 259 5.99 43.68 33.65
CA ASN A 259 5.87 45.12 33.64
C ASN A 259 6.38 45.80 32.34
N ARG A 260 6.03 45.21 31.17
CA ARG A 260 6.42 45.71 29.86
C ARG A 260 5.26 46.53 29.24
N GLU A 261 5.61 47.64 28.60
CA GLU A 261 4.67 48.39 27.79
C GLU A 261 4.43 47.72 26.43
N LEU A 262 3.18 47.55 26.02
CA LEU A 262 2.76 46.97 24.74
C LEU A 262 1.96 48.01 23.94
N PRO A 263 2.23 48.19 22.64
CA PRO A 263 1.36 48.98 21.78
C PRO A 263 0.09 48.20 21.41
N VAL A 264 -1.03 48.91 21.23
CA VAL A 264 -2.21 48.41 20.51
C VAL A 264 -2.03 48.71 19.04
N ILE A 265 -1.93 47.68 18.22
CA ILE A 265 -1.73 47.79 16.76
C ILE A 265 -3.00 47.44 16.01
N ALA A 266 -3.12 47.99 14.78
CA ALA A 266 -4.21 47.64 13.88
C ALA A 266 -3.72 46.66 12.81
N ASP A 267 -4.34 45.47 12.72
CA ASP A 267 -4.00 44.48 11.72
C ASP A 267 -5.26 43.74 11.25
N SER A 268 -5.46 43.66 9.94
CA SER A 268 -6.61 42.97 9.32
C SER A 268 -6.60 41.44 9.51
N TYR A 269 -5.52 40.90 10.03
CA TYR A 269 -5.42 39.49 10.45
C TYR A 269 -6.42 39.14 11.55
N VAL A 270 -6.78 40.10 12.41
CA VAL A 270 -7.67 39.87 13.55
C VAL A 270 -9.11 39.69 13.07
N ASP A 271 -9.69 38.52 13.39
CA ASP A 271 -11.13 38.27 13.15
C ASP A 271 -11.98 38.95 14.24
N MET A 272 -12.84 39.88 13.82
CA MET A 272 -13.70 40.65 14.73
C MET A 272 -14.76 39.83 15.44
N GLU A 273 -15.13 38.66 14.85
CA GLU A 273 -16.20 37.82 15.39
C GLU A 273 -15.65 36.65 16.24
N PHE A 274 -14.33 36.41 16.19
CA PHE A 274 -13.71 35.35 16.96
C PHE A 274 -13.27 35.80 18.35
N GLY A 275 -13.75 35.14 19.39
CA GLY A 275 -13.40 35.42 20.79
C GLY A 275 -13.80 36.84 21.20
N THR A 276 -12.84 37.63 21.62
CA THR A 276 -13.05 39.06 21.98
C THR A 276 -12.86 40.01 20.80
N GLY A 277 -12.36 39.53 19.65
CA GLY A 277 -11.91 40.38 18.55
C GLY A 277 -10.57 41.07 18.83
N VAL A 278 -9.83 40.60 19.83
CA VAL A 278 -8.50 41.08 20.24
C VAL A 278 -7.53 39.91 20.30
N VAL A 279 -6.34 40.08 19.77
CA VAL A 279 -5.31 39.05 19.77
C VAL A 279 -4.04 39.61 20.42
N LYS A 280 -3.49 38.88 21.39
CA LYS A 280 -2.13 39.12 21.89
C LYS A 280 -1.13 38.70 20.81
N ILE A 281 -0.06 39.44 20.63
CA ILE A 281 0.96 39.14 19.61
C ILE A 281 2.28 38.74 20.28
N THR A 282 2.65 37.48 20.06
CA THR A 282 3.86 36.86 20.56
C THR A 282 4.71 36.33 19.42
N PRO A 283 5.45 37.16 18.69
CA PRO A 283 6.14 36.78 17.46
C PRO A 283 7.09 35.58 17.60
N ALA A 284 7.63 35.37 18.78
CA ALA A 284 8.58 34.27 19.04
C ALA A 284 7.91 32.88 19.22
N HIS A 285 6.58 32.81 19.43
CA HIS A 285 5.88 31.59 19.84
C HIS A 285 4.60 31.24 19.06
N ASP A 286 4.28 32.01 18.03
CA ASP A 286 3.17 31.72 17.11
C ASP A 286 3.53 32.14 15.67
N PRO A 287 3.31 31.25 14.65
CA PRO A 287 3.66 31.55 13.26
C PRO A 287 2.90 32.75 12.67
N ASN A 288 1.64 32.96 13.04
CA ASN A 288 0.84 34.09 12.56
C ASN A 288 1.30 35.39 13.23
N ASP A 289 1.55 35.35 14.54
CA ASP A 289 2.08 36.48 15.28
C ASP A 289 3.48 36.88 14.77
N PHE A 290 4.28 35.92 14.31
CA PHE A 290 5.57 36.18 13.68
C PHE A 290 5.42 37.04 12.41
N GLU A 291 4.45 36.73 11.54
CA GLU A 291 4.17 37.52 10.34
C GLU A 291 3.59 38.90 10.67
N VAL A 292 2.71 38.97 11.67
CA VAL A 292 2.23 40.29 12.21
C VAL A 292 3.42 41.09 12.75
N GLY A 293 4.27 40.43 13.52
CA GLY A 293 5.49 41.02 14.08
C GLY A 293 6.40 41.63 13.02
N LYS A 294 6.62 40.95 11.90
CA LYS A 294 7.38 41.50 10.76
C LYS A 294 6.73 42.70 10.12
N ARG A 295 5.41 42.66 9.88
CA ARG A 295 4.68 43.77 9.26
C ARG A 295 4.75 45.05 10.11
N HIS A 296 4.72 44.87 11.45
CA HIS A 296 4.74 45.96 12.40
C HIS A 296 6.10 46.23 13.05
N ASN A 297 7.15 45.53 12.60
CA ASN A 297 8.53 45.64 13.12
C ASN A 297 8.60 45.47 14.66
N LEU A 298 7.87 44.47 15.19
CA LEU A 298 7.82 44.16 16.61
C LEU A 298 9.06 43.37 17.07
N PRO A 299 9.49 43.52 18.35
CA PRO A 299 10.55 42.68 18.91
C PRO A 299 10.15 41.20 18.99
N GLU A 300 11.11 40.32 18.80
CA GLU A 300 10.96 38.88 18.96
C GLU A 300 11.51 38.45 20.31
N ILE A 301 10.63 38.18 21.31
CA ILE A 301 11.03 37.81 22.65
C ILE A 301 10.72 36.35 22.91
N ASN A 302 11.75 35.51 22.77
CA ASN A 302 11.66 34.09 23.14
C ASN A 302 11.69 33.91 24.66
N ILE A 303 10.72 33.16 25.21
CA ILE A 303 10.61 32.89 26.67
C ILE A 303 10.92 31.43 27.05
N LEU A 304 11.18 30.57 26.07
CA LEU A 304 11.43 29.14 26.29
C LEU A 304 12.89 28.78 26.03
N ASN A 305 13.43 27.88 26.83
CA ASN A 305 14.62 27.10 26.53
C ASN A 305 14.32 25.97 25.54
N ASP A 306 15.36 25.28 25.08
CA ASP A 306 15.23 24.19 24.11
C ASP A 306 14.44 22.98 24.65
N ASP A 307 14.44 22.75 25.92
CA ASP A 307 13.64 21.74 26.64
C ASP A 307 12.22 22.22 27.02
N ALA A 308 11.83 23.40 26.55
CA ALA A 308 10.56 24.07 26.83
C ALA A 308 10.37 24.46 28.32
N THR A 309 11.43 24.54 29.07
CA THR A 309 11.39 25.30 30.35
C THR A 309 11.42 26.80 30.09
N ILE A 310 10.87 27.58 31.03
CA ILE A 310 10.89 29.05 30.93
C ILE A 310 12.35 29.54 31.07
N ASN A 311 12.75 30.43 30.15
CA ASN A 311 14.08 31.04 30.22
C ASN A 311 14.12 32.36 31.04
N LYS A 312 15.27 33.03 31.09
CA LYS A 312 15.47 34.30 31.84
C LYS A 312 14.46 35.40 31.48
N ASN A 313 13.89 35.41 30.25
CA ASN A 313 12.90 36.43 29.85
C ASN A 313 11.55 36.23 30.53
N GLY A 314 11.29 35.07 31.11
CA GLY A 314 10.10 34.78 31.91
C GLY A 314 10.21 35.21 33.36
N GLY A 315 11.29 35.88 33.74
CA GLY A 315 11.49 36.44 35.05
C GLY A 315 11.45 35.43 36.20
N LYS A 316 10.59 35.59 37.17
CA LYS A 316 10.49 34.68 38.33
C LYS A 316 10.09 33.25 38.04
N PHE A 317 9.58 32.97 36.83
CA PHE A 317 9.23 31.61 36.38
C PHE A 317 10.37 30.87 35.67
N GLU A 318 11.57 31.49 35.59
CA GLU A 318 12.77 30.87 35.03
C GLU A 318 13.02 29.46 35.58
N GLY A 319 13.28 28.50 34.69
CA GLY A 319 13.53 27.11 35.04
C GLY A 319 12.27 26.25 35.24
N MET A 320 11.07 26.83 35.28
CA MET A 320 9.83 26.08 35.39
C MET A 320 9.48 25.39 34.07
N ASP A 321 8.91 24.17 34.15
CA ASP A 321 8.25 23.55 33.00
C ASP A 321 7.12 24.45 32.50
N ARG A 322 6.92 24.48 31.17
CA ARG A 322 5.92 25.34 30.49
C ARG A 322 4.50 25.20 31.05
N TYR A 323 4.06 23.98 31.42
CA TYR A 323 2.71 23.75 31.96
C TYR A 323 2.62 24.16 33.43
N ALA A 324 3.66 23.88 34.22
CA ALA A 324 3.75 24.35 35.60
C ALA A 324 3.79 25.90 35.67
N ALA A 325 4.51 26.52 34.71
CA ALA A 325 4.53 27.98 34.57
C ALA A 325 3.15 28.52 34.17
N ARG A 326 2.44 27.86 33.25
CA ARG A 326 1.05 28.23 32.86
C ARG A 326 0.15 28.30 34.08
N ASP A 327 0.14 27.25 34.91
CA ASP A 327 -0.70 27.21 36.12
C ASP A 327 -0.34 28.31 37.11
N ALA A 328 0.96 28.53 37.30
CA ALA A 328 1.43 29.59 38.20
C ALA A 328 1.09 30.99 37.70
N ILE A 329 1.22 31.23 36.40
CA ILE A 329 0.85 32.54 35.76
C ILE A 329 -0.65 32.78 35.87
N VAL A 330 -1.47 31.79 35.58
CA VAL A 330 -2.95 31.91 35.66
C VAL A 330 -3.37 32.22 37.09
N LYS A 331 -2.80 31.54 38.07
CA LYS A 331 -3.04 31.81 39.50
C LYS A 331 -2.68 33.22 39.88
N GLU A 332 -1.53 33.72 39.45
CA GLU A 332 -1.11 35.08 39.76
C GLU A 332 -1.99 36.15 39.11
N LEU A 333 -2.39 35.93 37.87
CA LEU A 333 -3.35 36.81 37.19
C LEU A 333 -4.70 36.88 37.90
N ASP A 334 -5.16 35.75 38.47
CA ASP A 334 -6.37 35.71 39.30
C ASP A 334 -6.19 36.50 40.60
N GLU A 335 -5.08 36.30 41.30
CA GLU A 335 -4.73 37.08 42.51
C GLU A 335 -4.61 38.58 42.23
N MET A 336 -4.18 38.97 41.00
CA MET A 336 -4.11 40.37 40.55
C MET A 336 -5.48 40.90 40.07
N GLY A 337 -6.52 40.07 39.97
CA GLY A 337 -7.82 40.40 39.41
C GLY A 337 -7.81 40.69 37.91
N LEU A 338 -6.82 40.15 37.19
CA LEU A 338 -6.65 40.31 35.76
C LEU A 338 -7.13 39.07 34.96
N LEU A 339 -7.41 37.95 35.60
CA LEU A 339 -8.14 36.84 35.03
C LEU A 339 -9.64 37.14 35.04
N VAL A 340 -10.29 37.14 33.89
CA VAL A 340 -11.72 37.44 33.76
C VAL A 340 -12.57 36.18 33.96
N ARG A 341 -12.24 35.12 33.20
CA ARG A 341 -12.89 33.80 33.28
C ARG A 341 -12.02 32.76 32.62
N ILE A 342 -12.32 31.50 32.90
CA ILE A 342 -11.79 30.31 32.21
C ILE A 342 -12.97 29.63 31.52
N GLU A 343 -12.83 29.36 30.22
CA GLU A 343 -13.85 28.71 29.40
C GLU A 343 -13.27 27.38 28.86
N ASP A 344 -14.02 26.29 29.01
CA ASP A 344 -13.62 25.02 28.43
C ASP A 344 -13.62 25.11 26.92
N TYR A 345 -12.51 24.73 26.31
CA TYR A 345 -12.30 24.84 24.87
C TYR A 345 -11.51 23.64 24.34
N SER A 346 -12.04 22.98 23.31
CA SER A 346 -11.34 21.90 22.62
C SER A 346 -10.72 22.46 21.35
N HIS A 347 -9.46 22.19 21.12
CA HIS A 347 -8.74 22.66 19.94
C HIS A 347 -7.68 21.66 19.46
N ASN A 348 -7.29 21.80 18.21
CA ASN A 348 -6.26 20.99 17.60
C ASN A 348 -4.87 21.42 18.09
N VAL A 349 -4.16 20.52 18.74
CA VAL A 349 -2.79 20.72 19.24
C VAL A 349 -1.82 19.95 18.36
N GLY A 350 -0.79 20.63 17.88
CA GLY A 350 0.27 20.00 17.08
C GLY A 350 1.18 19.12 17.97
N THR A 351 1.38 17.89 17.59
CA THR A 351 2.27 16.92 18.26
C THR A 351 3.29 16.37 17.28
N HIS A 352 4.47 16.01 17.76
CA HIS A 352 5.49 15.37 16.96
C HIS A 352 5.10 13.90 16.66
N ASP A 353 5.07 13.49 15.41
CA ASP A 353 4.63 12.16 14.98
C ASP A 353 5.41 11.00 15.62
N ARG A 354 6.66 11.21 16.02
CA ARG A 354 7.57 10.19 16.59
C ARG A 354 7.44 10.02 18.09
N CYS A 355 7.48 11.12 18.86
CA CYS A 355 7.48 11.07 20.32
C CYS A 355 6.15 11.51 20.95
N LYS A 356 5.17 11.97 20.14
CA LYS A 356 3.84 12.42 20.57
C LYS A 356 3.85 13.60 21.53
N THR A 357 4.97 14.28 21.63
CA THR A 357 5.10 15.50 22.45
C THR A 357 4.49 16.70 21.73
N THR A 358 3.77 17.55 22.46
CA THR A 358 3.31 18.84 21.95
C THR A 358 4.49 19.68 21.50
N ILE A 359 4.47 20.12 20.25
CA ILE A 359 5.50 20.97 19.66
C ILE A 359 5.42 22.40 20.18
N GLU A 360 6.55 23.11 20.11
CA GLU A 360 6.63 24.54 20.42
C GLU A 360 7.06 25.31 19.18
N PRO A 361 6.23 26.22 18.65
CA PRO A 361 6.72 27.19 17.69
C PRO A 361 7.76 28.10 18.37
N MET A 362 8.99 28.11 17.83
CA MET A 362 10.10 28.87 18.40
C MET A 362 10.94 29.52 17.31
N ILE A 363 11.44 30.72 17.56
CA ILE A 363 12.42 31.36 16.69
C ILE A 363 13.79 30.70 16.89
N LYS A 364 14.32 30.16 15.81
CA LYS A 364 15.64 29.53 15.77
C LYS A 364 16.40 29.95 14.52
N GLN A 365 17.72 30.06 14.66
CA GLN A 365 18.60 30.22 13.52
C GLN A 365 18.84 28.85 12.87
N GLN A 366 18.33 28.66 11.63
CA GLN A 366 18.31 27.40 10.92
C GLN A 366 18.77 27.58 9.47
N TRP A 367 19.07 26.45 8.78
CA TRP A 367 19.32 26.44 7.36
C TRP A 367 18.00 26.15 6.62
N PHE A 368 17.75 26.91 5.56
CA PHE A 368 16.52 26.86 4.76
C PHE A 368 16.82 26.72 3.26
N VAL A 369 15.92 26.07 2.55
CA VAL A 369 15.84 26.07 1.08
C VAL A 369 14.69 27.01 0.68
N LYS A 370 15.01 27.99 -0.22
CA LYS A 370 13.98 28.83 -0.85
C LYS A 370 13.19 28.02 -1.86
N MET A 371 11.87 27.95 -1.69
CA MET A 371 11.03 27.09 -2.51
C MET A 371 10.33 27.78 -3.66
N ASP A 372 10.12 29.10 -3.62
CA ASP A 372 9.30 29.87 -4.57
C ASP A 372 9.63 29.64 -6.05
N GLU A 373 10.92 29.59 -6.40
CA GLU A 373 11.36 29.36 -7.78
C GLU A 373 11.63 27.88 -8.06
N LEU A 374 12.16 27.14 -7.07
CA LEU A 374 12.51 25.73 -7.22
C LEU A 374 11.30 24.84 -7.49
N ILE A 375 10.12 25.20 -6.97
CA ILE A 375 8.92 24.41 -7.15
C ILE A 375 8.27 24.55 -8.53
N LYS A 376 8.53 25.66 -9.26
CA LYS A 376 7.87 25.96 -10.54
C LYS A 376 8.05 24.86 -11.59
N PRO A 377 9.27 24.38 -11.87
CA PRO A 377 9.45 23.28 -12.82
C PRO A 377 8.68 22.00 -12.42
N ALA A 378 8.63 21.72 -11.12
CA ALA A 378 7.91 20.54 -10.61
C ALA A 378 6.39 20.66 -10.82
N VAL A 379 5.80 21.85 -10.63
CA VAL A 379 4.39 22.11 -10.90
C VAL A 379 4.08 21.99 -12.39
N GLU A 380 4.91 22.59 -13.25
CA GLU A 380 4.71 22.54 -14.71
C GLU A 380 4.85 21.12 -15.27
N ALA A 381 5.79 20.31 -14.78
CA ALA A 381 6.02 18.95 -15.25
C ALA A 381 4.77 18.04 -15.05
N VAL A 382 4.02 18.24 -13.97
CA VAL A 382 2.78 17.50 -13.73
C VAL A 382 1.62 18.09 -14.53
N LYS A 383 1.52 19.43 -14.63
CA LYS A 383 0.46 20.10 -15.40
C LYS A 383 0.49 19.76 -16.89
N ASN A 384 1.67 19.69 -17.48
CA ASN A 384 1.84 19.42 -18.91
C ASN A 384 1.91 17.91 -19.23
N GLY A 385 1.84 17.04 -18.22
CA GLY A 385 1.88 15.58 -18.38
C GLY A 385 3.28 15.01 -18.65
N GLU A 386 4.33 15.78 -18.42
CA GLU A 386 5.71 15.27 -18.49
C GLU A 386 5.97 14.24 -17.39
N ILE A 387 5.38 14.46 -16.22
CA ILE A 387 5.31 13.48 -15.12
C ILE A 387 3.85 13.11 -14.91
N GLU A 388 3.55 11.82 -15.03
CA GLU A 388 2.21 11.28 -14.83
C GLU A 388 2.02 10.76 -13.40
N LEU A 389 0.93 11.17 -12.73
CA LEU A 389 0.55 10.69 -11.40
C LEU A 389 -0.61 9.70 -11.51
N ILE A 390 -0.41 8.47 -11.08
CA ILE A 390 -1.40 7.39 -11.12
C ILE A 390 -1.78 6.97 -9.68
N PRO A 391 -3.07 7.06 -9.32
CA PRO A 391 -4.21 7.52 -10.12
C PRO A 391 -4.25 9.06 -10.22
N LYS A 392 -4.81 9.57 -11.29
CA LYS A 392 -4.86 11.01 -11.61
C LYS A 392 -5.45 11.89 -10.50
N ARG A 393 -6.34 11.35 -9.66
CA ARG A 393 -6.89 12.08 -8.51
C ARG A 393 -5.81 12.59 -7.53
N MET A 394 -4.62 12.01 -7.53
CA MET A 394 -3.50 12.43 -6.67
C MET A 394 -2.89 13.77 -7.09
N GLU A 395 -3.15 14.25 -8.32
CA GLU A 395 -2.80 15.59 -8.76
C GLU A 395 -3.40 16.67 -7.85
N LYS A 396 -4.64 16.47 -7.36
CA LYS A 396 -5.27 17.41 -6.42
C LYS A 396 -4.48 17.56 -5.13
N THR A 397 -4.02 16.44 -4.57
CA THR A 397 -3.19 16.46 -3.36
C THR A 397 -1.82 17.09 -3.64
N TYR A 398 -1.22 16.75 -4.79
CA TYR A 398 0.04 17.31 -5.22
C TYR A 398 -0.01 18.84 -5.33
N PHE A 399 -0.99 19.39 -6.05
CA PHE A 399 -1.14 20.84 -6.23
C PHE A 399 -1.50 21.56 -4.93
N ASN A 400 -2.31 20.95 -4.06
CA ASN A 400 -2.59 21.53 -2.75
C ASN A 400 -1.31 21.75 -1.91
N TRP A 401 -0.35 20.85 -1.98
CA TRP A 401 0.93 21.00 -1.30
C TRP A 401 1.85 22.01 -2.00
N THR A 402 1.89 22.03 -3.33
CA THR A 402 2.79 22.93 -4.08
C THR A 402 2.32 24.37 -4.10
N ASP A 403 1.00 24.62 -4.10
CA ASP A 403 0.41 25.96 -4.06
C ASP A 403 0.61 26.66 -2.70
N ASN A 404 0.81 25.88 -1.63
CA ASN A 404 1.00 26.38 -0.27
C ASN A 404 2.42 26.13 0.27
N ILE A 405 3.39 25.91 -0.62
CA ILE A 405 4.74 25.58 -0.20
C ILE A 405 5.44 26.77 0.47
N ARG A 406 6.17 26.49 1.55
CA ARG A 406 7.00 27.45 2.28
C ARG A 406 8.47 27.06 2.18
N ASP A 407 9.37 27.98 2.56
CA ASP A 407 10.80 27.66 2.67
C ASP A 407 11.01 26.46 3.59
N TRP A 408 11.79 25.50 3.10
CA TRP A 408 12.01 24.23 3.78
C TRP A 408 13.17 24.34 4.78
N CYS A 409 12.90 24.16 6.07
CA CYS A 409 13.93 24.04 7.11
C CYS A 409 14.65 22.68 6.96
N ILE A 410 15.94 22.71 6.65
CA ILE A 410 16.74 21.51 6.36
C ILE A 410 17.72 21.11 7.47
N SER A 411 17.94 21.93 8.48
CA SER A 411 18.85 21.61 9.59
C SER A 411 18.13 20.88 10.74
N ARG A 412 18.80 19.92 11.34
CA ARG A 412 18.34 19.14 12.49
C ARG A 412 19.47 19.08 13.52
N GLN A 413 19.14 19.25 14.79
CA GLN A 413 20.07 19.21 15.92
C GLN A 413 20.31 17.77 16.39
N LEU A 414 20.72 16.92 15.43
CA LEU A 414 20.98 15.49 15.61
C LEU A 414 22.46 15.18 15.41
N TRP A 415 22.86 14.02 15.88
CA TRP A 415 24.19 13.48 15.59
C TRP A 415 24.19 12.49 14.45
N TRP A 416 23.09 11.76 14.25
CA TRP A 416 22.93 10.80 13.17
C TRP A 416 22.34 11.43 11.92
N GLY A 417 23.14 11.56 10.86
CA GLY A 417 22.74 12.16 9.58
C GLY A 417 23.92 12.79 8.85
N HIS A 418 23.64 13.36 7.68
CA HIS A 418 24.61 14.12 6.89
C HIS A 418 24.94 15.43 7.58
N ARG A 419 26.17 15.59 8.01
CA ARG A 419 26.61 16.81 8.65
C ARG A 419 26.66 17.97 7.66
N ILE A 420 26.14 19.12 8.05
CA ILE A 420 26.09 20.33 7.20
C ILE A 420 27.50 20.77 6.81
N PRO A 421 27.79 20.96 5.48
CA PRO A 421 29.12 21.33 5.00
C PRO A 421 29.36 22.85 5.10
N ALA A 422 29.11 23.41 6.29
CA ALA A 422 29.36 24.80 6.65
C ALA A 422 30.37 24.87 7.77
N TYR A 423 31.33 25.78 7.66
CA TYR A 423 32.45 25.90 8.58
C TYR A 423 32.54 27.34 9.11
N TYR A 424 32.55 27.47 10.42
CA TYR A 424 32.66 28.76 11.11
C TYR A 424 34.13 29.05 11.40
N CYS A 425 34.62 30.19 10.97
CA CYS A 425 35.95 30.64 11.36
C CYS A 425 35.99 30.93 12.87
N ASP A 426 36.88 30.29 13.62
CA ASP A 426 36.93 30.40 15.06
C ASP A 426 37.35 31.81 15.54
N GLU A 427 38.00 32.65 14.70
CA GLU A 427 38.39 34.01 15.03
C GLU A 427 37.34 35.07 14.68
N CYS A 428 36.79 35.04 13.46
CA CYS A 428 35.91 36.11 12.99
C CYS A 428 34.45 35.73 12.79
N GLY A 429 34.11 34.46 13.01
CA GLY A 429 32.75 33.96 12.86
C GLY A 429 32.24 33.86 11.40
N GLU A 430 33.09 34.11 10.41
CA GLU A 430 32.71 33.99 8.99
C GLU A 430 32.26 32.56 8.67
N ILE A 431 31.16 32.42 7.93
CA ILE A 431 30.60 31.14 7.54
C ILE A 431 31.13 30.81 6.11
N VAL A 432 31.85 29.72 5.99
CA VAL A 432 32.35 29.22 4.70
C VAL A 432 31.65 27.92 4.39
N VAL A 433 30.84 27.91 3.32
CA VAL A 433 30.22 26.67 2.82
C VAL A 433 31.18 26.06 1.78
N ALA A 434 31.63 24.85 2.01
CA ALA A 434 32.62 24.18 1.17
C ALA A 434 32.46 22.66 1.19
N ARG A 435 32.92 22.00 0.11
CA ARG A 435 32.87 20.53 -0.04
C ARG A 435 33.81 19.81 0.93
N GLU A 436 34.88 20.48 1.32
CA GLU A 436 35.86 20.03 2.32
C GLU A 436 36.14 21.16 3.29
N MET A 437 36.72 20.84 4.45
CA MET A 437 37.11 21.86 5.45
C MET A 437 38.07 22.90 4.82
N PRO A 438 37.74 24.19 4.89
CA PRO A 438 38.59 25.25 4.34
C PRO A 438 39.96 25.29 5.03
N LYS A 439 41.01 25.56 4.28
CA LYS A 439 42.39 25.71 4.83
C LYS A 439 42.63 27.08 5.41
N VAL A 440 41.99 28.12 4.86
CA VAL A 440 42.20 29.51 5.25
C VAL A 440 40.87 30.27 5.15
N CYS A 441 40.57 31.08 6.15
CA CYS A 441 39.41 31.95 6.15
C CYS A 441 39.60 33.09 5.12
N PRO A 442 38.65 33.27 4.18
CA PRO A 442 38.76 34.30 3.15
C PRO A 442 38.71 35.74 3.69
N LYS A 443 38.19 35.91 4.94
CA LYS A 443 38.00 37.21 5.55
C LYS A 443 39.17 37.65 6.45
N CYS A 444 39.65 36.75 7.32
CA CYS A 444 40.69 37.11 8.32
C CYS A 444 41.98 36.31 8.21
N GLY A 445 42.08 35.30 7.33
CA GLY A 445 43.26 34.47 7.17
C GLY A 445 43.46 33.39 8.22
N CYS A 446 42.56 33.22 9.17
CA CYS A 446 42.59 32.13 10.19
C CYS A 446 42.53 30.75 9.54
N THR A 447 43.19 29.75 10.15
CA THR A 447 43.26 28.36 9.67
C THR A 447 42.42 27.39 10.54
N HIS A 448 41.75 27.90 11.54
CA HIS A 448 40.91 27.10 12.44
C HIS A 448 39.46 27.32 12.18
N PHE A 449 38.74 26.21 12.03
CA PHE A 449 37.32 26.20 11.73
C PHE A 449 36.57 25.16 12.56
N THR A 450 35.40 25.52 13.00
CA THR A 450 34.44 24.58 13.61
C THR A 450 33.33 24.29 12.57
N GLN A 451 33.12 23.00 12.26
CA GLN A 451 32.03 22.60 11.35
C GLN A 451 30.68 22.72 12.06
N ASP A 452 29.66 23.14 11.31
CA ASP A 452 28.27 23.21 11.80
C ASP A 452 27.90 21.91 12.56
N PRO A 453 27.38 21.99 13.81
CA PRO A 453 27.06 20.80 14.61
C PRO A 453 25.82 20.07 14.10
N ASP A 454 24.97 20.74 13.30
CA ASP A 454 23.69 20.19 12.85
C ASP A 454 23.87 19.21 11.67
N THR A 455 22.90 18.37 11.50
CA THR A 455 22.77 17.46 10.35
C THR A 455 21.64 17.92 9.45
N LEU A 456 21.61 17.41 8.24
CA LEU A 456 20.53 17.66 7.27
C LEU A 456 19.31 16.76 7.57
N ASP A 457 18.13 17.28 7.27
CA ASP A 457 16.88 16.52 7.20
C ASP A 457 17.07 15.27 6.32
N THR A 458 16.57 14.11 6.76
CA THR A 458 16.67 12.85 6.00
C THR A 458 16.12 12.98 4.58
N TRP A 459 15.09 13.80 4.39
CA TRP A 459 14.47 14.02 3.09
C TRP A 459 15.35 14.80 2.12
N PHE A 460 16.40 15.47 2.60
CA PHE A 460 17.36 16.14 1.73
C PHE A 460 18.19 15.15 0.93
N SER A 461 18.69 14.09 1.56
CA SER A 461 19.41 13.02 0.87
C SER A 461 18.47 12.11 0.07
N SER A 462 17.30 11.80 0.62
CA SER A 462 16.29 10.94 -0.03
C SER A 462 15.75 11.58 -1.33
N ALA A 463 15.72 12.90 -1.43
CA ALA A 463 15.33 13.64 -2.64
C ALA A 463 16.30 13.42 -3.83
N LEU A 464 17.51 12.97 -3.57
CA LEU A 464 18.54 12.76 -4.59
C LEU A 464 18.57 11.31 -5.11
N TRP A 465 17.76 10.43 -4.52
CA TRP A 465 17.80 8.99 -4.70
C TRP A 465 17.81 8.51 -6.17
N PRO A 466 16.99 9.07 -7.09
CA PRO A 466 16.96 8.64 -8.48
C PRO A 466 18.28 8.79 -9.24
N PHE A 467 19.15 9.72 -8.83
CA PHE A 467 20.41 9.99 -9.52
C PHE A 467 21.65 9.79 -8.66
N SER A 468 21.57 10.01 -7.34
CA SER A 468 22.71 9.77 -6.44
C SER A 468 23.10 8.30 -6.38
N THR A 469 22.12 7.38 -6.48
CA THR A 469 22.33 5.93 -6.51
C THR A 469 23.04 5.46 -7.77
N LEU A 470 22.96 6.22 -8.86
CA LEU A 470 23.61 5.95 -10.14
C LEU A 470 24.97 6.64 -10.30
N GLY A 471 25.48 7.25 -9.22
CA GLY A 471 26.84 7.78 -9.14
C GLY A 471 26.97 9.30 -9.32
N TRP A 472 25.86 10.05 -9.48
CA TRP A 472 25.93 11.51 -9.47
C TRP A 472 26.64 12.03 -8.19
N PRO A 473 27.53 13.04 -8.25
CA PRO A 473 27.72 14.04 -9.30
C PRO A 473 28.60 13.63 -10.47
N GLU A 474 29.23 12.46 -10.45
CA GLU A 474 29.96 11.97 -11.61
C GLU A 474 28.98 11.61 -12.74
N GLN A 475 29.44 11.85 -14.00
CA GLN A 475 28.68 11.49 -15.20
C GLN A 475 28.96 10.02 -15.60
N THR A 476 28.52 9.08 -14.73
CA THR A 476 28.73 7.65 -14.94
C THR A 476 27.96 7.11 -16.15
N GLU A 477 28.36 5.97 -16.69
CA GLU A 477 27.63 5.30 -17.77
C GLU A 477 26.27 4.79 -17.27
N ASP A 478 26.18 4.37 -16.00
CA ASP A 478 24.91 3.98 -15.35
C ASP A 478 23.92 5.15 -15.31
N LEU A 479 24.39 6.34 -14.89
CA LEU A 479 23.56 7.53 -14.84
C LEU A 479 23.02 7.91 -16.23
N LYS A 480 23.86 7.87 -17.26
CA LYS A 480 23.47 8.18 -18.64
C LYS A 480 22.51 7.18 -19.26
N TYR A 481 22.49 5.94 -18.77
CA TYR A 481 21.70 4.86 -19.34
C TYR A 481 20.39 4.57 -18.55
N PHE A 482 20.43 4.57 -17.22
CA PHE A 482 19.30 4.20 -16.36
C PHE A 482 18.50 5.40 -15.84
N TYR A 483 19.01 6.62 -15.93
CA TYR A 483 18.25 7.82 -15.58
C TYR A 483 17.57 8.43 -16.82
N PRO A 484 16.31 8.96 -16.72
CA PRO A 484 15.47 9.00 -15.54
C PRO A 484 14.79 7.66 -15.22
N THR A 485 14.35 7.49 -13.98
CA THR A 485 13.51 6.37 -13.55
C THR A 485 12.23 6.29 -14.39
N ASP A 486 11.83 5.09 -14.84
CA ASP A 486 10.62 4.92 -15.65
C ASP A 486 9.36 5.00 -14.78
N VAL A 487 9.34 4.26 -13.67
CA VAL A 487 8.20 4.26 -12.74
C VAL A 487 8.72 4.33 -11.31
N LEU A 488 8.22 5.31 -10.56
CA LEU A 488 8.36 5.37 -9.11
C LEU A 488 7.10 4.78 -8.48
N VAL A 489 7.23 3.79 -7.62
CA VAL A 489 6.10 3.26 -6.83
C VAL A 489 6.26 3.72 -5.39
N THR A 490 5.20 4.26 -4.79
CA THR A 490 5.26 4.74 -3.41
C THR A 490 3.86 4.92 -2.80
N GLY A 491 3.78 5.00 -1.48
CA GLY A 491 2.55 5.38 -0.78
C GLY A 491 2.14 6.83 -1.06
N TYR A 492 0.85 7.09 -1.12
CA TYR A 492 0.34 8.46 -1.33
C TYR A 492 0.65 9.40 -0.15
N ASP A 493 0.93 8.86 1.02
CA ASP A 493 1.22 9.61 2.26
C ASP A 493 2.56 10.33 2.24
N ILE A 494 3.47 9.99 1.31
CA ILE A 494 4.76 10.66 1.15
C ILE A 494 4.89 11.48 -0.16
N ILE A 495 3.76 11.92 -0.74
CA ILE A 495 3.76 12.84 -1.90
C ILE A 495 4.57 14.08 -1.60
N PHE A 496 4.30 14.76 -0.49
CA PHE A 496 4.99 15.98 -0.09
C PHE A 496 6.43 15.72 0.33
N PHE A 497 6.63 14.72 1.17
CA PHE A 497 7.94 14.46 1.78
C PHE A 497 8.99 14.01 0.76
N TRP A 498 8.59 13.20 -0.21
CA TRP A 498 9.53 12.54 -1.10
C TRP A 498 9.32 12.87 -2.58
N VAL A 499 8.11 12.69 -3.10
CA VAL A 499 7.84 12.84 -4.54
C VAL A 499 8.12 14.26 -5.02
N ILE A 500 7.53 15.28 -4.37
CA ILE A 500 7.73 16.68 -4.72
C ILE A 500 9.21 17.06 -4.62
N ARG A 501 9.88 16.61 -3.55
CA ARG A 501 11.30 16.91 -3.32
C ARG A 501 12.22 16.27 -4.35
N MET A 502 11.95 15.03 -4.76
CA MET A 502 12.70 14.42 -5.87
C MET A 502 12.51 15.18 -7.19
N ILE A 503 11.29 15.63 -7.47
CA ILE A 503 11.00 16.31 -8.74
C ILE A 503 11.78 17.61 -8.83
N PHE A 504 11.69 18.51 -7.85
CA PHE A 504 12.45 19.78 -7.95
C PHE A 504 13.96 19.57 -7.88
N SER A 505 14.43 18.56 -7.12
CA SER A 505 15.85 18.21 -7.06
C SER A 505 16.36 17.68 -8.40
N GLY A 506 15.57 16.84 -9.08
CA GLY A 506 15.88 16.34 -10.42
C GLY A 506 16.04 17.49 -11.43
N TYR A 507 15.07 18.40 -11.49
CA TYR A 507 15.17 19.57 -12.38
C TYR A 507 16.35 20.48 -12.03
N GLU A 508 16.59 20.74 -10.73
CA GLU A 508 17.68 21.62 -10.31
C GLU A 508 19.07 21.04 -10.55
N GLN A 509 19.26 19.72 -10.37
CA GLN A 509 20.57 19.09 -10.44
C GLN A 509 20.86 18.42 -11.80
N MET A 510 19.84 17.82 -12.42
CA MET A 510 19.97 17.06 -13.66
C MET A 510 19.43 17.83 -14.88
N GLY A 511 18.59 18.85 -14.68
CA GLY A 511 17.96 19.62 -15.76
C GLY A 511 16.80 18.92 -16.44
N GLU A 512 16.36 17.77 -15.88
CA GLU A 512 15.24 16.99 -16.40
C GLU A 512 14.49 16.26 -15.26
N ARG A 513 13.32 15.71 -15.58
CA ARG A 513 12.49 14.95 -14.63
C ARG A 513 13.24 13.75 -14.02
N PRO A 514 13.06 13.45 -12.71
CA PRO A 514 13.68 12.30 -12.09
C PRO A 514 13.00 10.97 -12.44
N PHE A 515 11.74 11.01 -12.83
CA PHE A 515 10.93 9.85 -13.23
C PHE A 515 9.81 10.27 -14.19
N LYS A 516 9.28 9.29 -14.95
CA LYS A 516 8.21 9.52 -15.93
C LYS A 516 6.82 9.36 -15.31
N THR A 517 6.66 8.32 -14.50
CA THR A 517 5.37 7.96 -13.88
C THR A 517 5.55 7.73 -12.39
N VAL A 518 4.60 8.20 -11.60
CA VAL A 518 4.49 7.89 -10.18
C VAL A 518 3.23 7.06 -9.95
N LEU A 519 3.41 5.80 -9.59
CA LEU A 519 2.32 4.89 -9.22
C LEU A 519 2.13 4.92 -7.71
N PHE A 520 1.03 5.49 -7.25
CA PHE A 520 0.68 5.53 -5.85
C PHE A 520 -0.11 4.31 -5.42
N HIS A 521 0.25 3.75 -4.29
CA HIS A 521 -0.56 2.77 -3.58
C HIS A 521 -1.16 3.37 -2.31
N GLY A 522 -2.21 2.73 -1.79
CA GLY A 522 -2.82 3.08 -0.52
C GLY A 522 -2.15 2.39 0.67
N LEU A 523 -2.73 2.60 1.85
CA LEU A 523 -2.24 2.01 3.09
C LEU A 523 -2.86 0.63 3.33
N VAL A 524 -2.09 -0.27 3.92
CA VAL A 524 -2.62 -1.54 4.42
C VAL A 524 -3.18 -1.33 5.83
N ARG A 525 -4.47 -1.62 5.99
CA ARG A 525 -5.24 -1.46 7.24
C ARG A 525 -5.61 -2.82 7.80
N ASP A 526 -5.88 -2.88 9.10
CA ASP A 526 -6.41 -4.10 9.72
C ASP A 526 -7.83 -4.43 9.22
N SER A 527 -8.39 -5.56 9.64
CA SER A 527 -9.72 -6.01 9.24
C SER A 527 -10.85 -5.03 9.64
N GLN A 528 -10.61 -4.16 10.62
CA GLN A 528 -11.55 -3.12 11.06
C GLN A 528 -11.35 -1.79 10.32
N GLY A 529 -10.37 -1.71 9.43
CA GLY A 529 -10.05 -0.49 8.66
C GLY A 529 -9.18 0.52 9.41
N ARG A 530 -8.59 0.16 10.54
CA ARG A 530 -7.67 1.04 11.29
C ARG A 530 -6.26 0.95 10.72
N LYS A 531 -5.52 2.06 10.75
CA LYS A 531 -4.10 2.06 10.39
C LYS A 531 -3.33 1.09 11.29
N MET A 532 -2.52 0.23 10.70
CA MET A 532 -1.66 -0.67 11.48
C MET A 532 -0.54 0.12 12.15
N SER A 533 -0.37 -0.08 13.46
CA SER A 533 0.71 0.53 14.22
C SER A 533 1.18 -0.37 15.37
N LYS A 534 2.44 -0.19 15.79
CA LYS A 534 2.99 -0.93 16.93
C LYS A 534 2.29 -0.56 18.24
N SER A 535 1.86 0.69 18.39
CA SER A 535 1.17 1.19 19.58
C SER A 535 -0.22 0.59 19.76
N LEU A 536 -0.92 0.29 18.66
CA LEU A 536 -2.24 -0.37 18.69
C LEU A 536 -2.13 -1.90 18.78
N GLY A 537 -0.92 -2.48 18.64
CA GLY A 537 -0.73 -3.93 18.67
C GLY A 537 -1.42 -4.68 17.51
N ASN A 538 -1.85 -3.99 16.47
CA ASN A 538 -2.53 -4.55 15.31
C ASN A 538 -1.61 -4.70 14.08
N GLY A 539 -0.30 -4.46 14.24
CA GLY A 539 0.70 -4.66 13.20
C GLY A 539 0.91 -6.15 12.91
N ILE A 540 0.90 -6.52 11.64
CA ILE A 540 1.16 -7.87 11.17
C ILE A 540 2.56 -7.92 10.55
N ASP A 541 3.41 -8.84 11.03
CA ASP A 541 4.74 -9.08 10.45
C ASP A 541 4.58 -9.89 9.15
N PRO A 542 5.03 -9.39 8.00
CA PRO A 542 4.98 -10.14 6.74
C PRO A 542 5.66 -11.50 6.81
N LEU A 543 6.74 -11.62 7.59
CA LEU A 543 7.47 -12.90 7.73
C LEU A 543 6.64 -13.99 8.41
N GLU A 544 5.79 -13.64 9.38
CA GLU A 544 4.89 -14.62 10.00
C GLU A 544 3.90 -15.19 8.99
N ILE A 545 3.43 -14.37 8.07
CA ILE A 545 2.53 -14.79 6.99
C ILE A 545 3.29 -15.66 5.99
N ILE A 546 4.49 -15.26 5.57
CA ILE A 546 5.35 -16.04 4.67
C ILE A 546 5.68 -17.40 5.29
N ASP A 547 6.07 -17.44 6.56
CA ASP A 547 6.38 -18.68 7.26
C ASP A 547 5.18 -19.63 7.34
N LYS A 548 3.96 -19.12 7.40
CA LYS A 548 2.76 -19.95 7.50
C LYS A 548 2.17 -20.35 6.15
N TYR A 549 2.18 -19.47 5.17
CA TYR A 549 1.45 -19.63 3.91
C TYR A 549 2.31 -19.59 2.65
N GLY A 550 3.56 -19.15 2.75
CA GLY A 550 4.46 -18.88 1.63
C GLY A 550 4.42 -17.45 1.11
N ALA A 551 5.50 -17.02 0.47
CA ALA A 551 5.63 -15.67 -0.09
C ALA A 551 4.63 -15.43 -1.23
N ASP A 552 4.42 -16.38 -2.11
CA ASP A 552 3.48 -16.28 -3.24
C ASP A 552 2.04 -16.01 -2.77
N ALA A 553 1.60 -16.65 -1.68
CA ALA A 553 0.26 -16.45 -1.14
C ALA A 553 0.09 -15.04 -0.57
N LEU A 554 1.11 -14.50 0.10
CA LEU A 554 1.09 -13.12 0.59
C LEU A 554 1.05 -12.13 -0.57
N ARG A 555 1.95 -12.26 -1.54
CA ARG A 555 2.05 -11.39 -2.72
C ARG A 555 0.74 -11.31 -3.49
N LEU A 556 0.14 -12.46 -3.81
CA LEU A 556 -1.14 -12.52 -4.49
C LEU A 556 -2.24 -11.82 -3.69
N THR A 557 -2.29 -12.03 -2.37
CA THR A 557 -3.28 -11.41 -1.48
C THR A 557 -3.19 -9.89 -1.45
N LEU A 558 -1.97 -9.34 -1.45
CA LEU A 558 -1.74 -7.89 -1.41
C LEU A 558 -2.19 -7.19 -2.68
N ILE A 559 -2.22 -7.89 -3.82
CA ILE A 559 -2.51 -7.27 -5.12
C ILE A 559 -3.96 -7.52 -5.57
N THR A 560 -4.49 -8.73 -5.30
CA THR A 560 -5.84 -9.10 -5.76
C THR A 560 -6.90 -8.16 -5.20
N GLY A 561 -7.68 -7.54 -6.09
CA GLY A 561 -8.74 -6.60 -5.74
C GLY A 561 -8.25 -5.24 -5.21
N ASN A 562 -6.96 -4.93 -5.36
CA ASN A 562 -6.39 -3.65 -5.03
C ASN A 562 -6.27 -2.77 -6.29
N ALA A 563 -6.64 -1.50 -6.17
CA ALA A 563 -6.52 -0.52 -7.24
C ALA A 563 -5.55 0.61 -6.84
N PRO A 564 -4.90 1.28 -7.80
CA PRO A 564 -3.96 2.36 -7.51
C PRO A 564 -4.53 3.41 -6.56
N GLY A 565 -3.75 3.77 -5.53
CA GLY A 565 -4.08 4.80 -4.55
C GLY A 565 -5.20 4.47 -3.56
N ASN A 566 -5.73 3.24 -3.56
CA ASN A 566 -6.76 2.82 -2.62
C ASN A 566 -6.16 2.09 -1.42
N ASP A 567 -6.68 2.40 -0.22
CA ASP A 567 -6.38 1.62 0.97
C ASP A 567 -6.96 0.22 0.87
N MET A 568 -6.24 -0.76 1.40
CA MET A 568 -6.72 -2.13 1.47
C MET A 568 -6.84 -2.63 2.92
N ARG A 569 -7.84 -3.47 3.17
CA ARG A 569 -7.98 -4.19 4.44
C ARG A 569 -7.36 -5.58 4.30
N PHE A 570 -6.53 -5.93 5.26
CA PHE A 570 -5.89 -7.25 5.31
C PHE A 570 -6.75 -8.26 6.09
N TYR A 571 -6.97 -9.42 5.47
CA TYR A 571 -7.72 -10.54 6.03
C TYR A 571 -6.94 -11.85 5.86
N TYR A 572 -6.83 -12.64 6.92
CA TYR A 572 -6.17 -13.95 6.88
C TYR A 572 -6.85 -14.94 5.93
N GLU A 573 -8.18 -14.88 5.83
CA GLU A 573 -8.99 -15.73 4.93
C GLU A 573 -8.62 -15.52 3.46
N ARG A 574 -8.22 -14.31 3.08
CA ARG A 574 -7.72 -14.03 1.73
C ARG A 574 -6.37 -14.70 1.47
N VAL A 575 -5.49 -14.74 2.46
CA VAL A 575 -4.21 -15.46 2.33
C VAL A 575 -4.42 -16.95 2.19
N GLU A 576 -5.39 -17.52 2.93
CA GLU A 576 -5.78 -18.93 2.79
C GLU A 576 -6.35 -19.22 1.39
N SER A 577 -7.16 -18.34 0.84
CA SER A 577 -7.67 -18.45 -0.53
C SER A 577 -6.53 -18.43 -1.56
N SER A 578 -5.55 -17.54 -1.39
CA SER A 578 -4.36 -17.47 -2.26
C SER A 578 -3.50 -18.73 -2.18
N ARG A 579 -3.31 -19.30 -0.98
CA ARG A 579 -2.64 -20.60 -0.79
C ARG A 579 -3.42 -21.73 -1.47
N ASN A 580 -4.75 -21.73 -1.38
CA ASN A 580 -5.58 -22.74 -2.03
C ASN A 580 -5.48 -22.66 -3.55
N PHE A 581 -5.34 -21.46 -4.10
CA PHE A 581 -5.06 -21.26 -5.53
C PHE A 581 -3.71 -21.85 -5.92
N ALA A 582 -2.66 -21.60 -5.15
CA ALA A 582 -1.35 -22.22 -5.37
C ALA A 582 -1.45 -23.76 -5.39
N ASN A 583 -2.15 -24.36 -4.42
CA ASN A 583 -2.38 -25.81 -4.37
C ASN A 583 -3.18 -26.32 -5.58
N LYS A 584 -4.13 -25.54 -6.10
CA LYS A 584 -4.90 -25.93 -7.28
C LYS A 584 -4.01 -25.98 -8.53
N ILE A 585 -3.17 -24.96 -8.73
CA ILE A 585 -2.20 -24.93 -9.84
C ILE A 585 -1.23 -26.12 -9.72
N TRP A 586 -0.69 -26.36 -8.53
CA TRP A 586 0.21 -27.45 -8.26
C TRP A 586 -0.38 -28.83 -8.63
N ASN A 587 -1.63 -29.05 -8.21
CA ASN A 587 -2.33 -30.30 -8.52
C ASN A 587 -2.66 -30.46 -10.01
N ALA A 588 -3.04 -29.37 -10.69
CA ALA A 588 -3.25 -29.36 -12.14
C ALA A 588 -1.95 -29.69 -12.89
N SER A 589 -0.83 -29.12 -12.47
CA SER A 589 0.49 -29.38 -13.05
C SER A 589 0.91 -30.85 -12.86
N ARG A 590 0.72 -31.41 -11.66
CA ARG A 590 0.94 -32.84 -11.39
C ARG A 590 0.09 -33.76 -12.27
N PHE A 591 -1.20 -33.40 -12.43
CA PHE A 591 -2.10 -34.17 -13.32
C PHE A 591 -1.57 -34.19 -14.75
N ILE A 592 -1.09 -33.07 -15.28
CA ILE A 592 -0.52 -32.98 -16.62
C ILE A 592 0.76 -33.85 -16.72
N MET A 593 1.70 -33.71 -15.78
CA MET A 593 2.94 -34.46 -15.75
C MET A 593 2.70 -35.98 -15.65
N MET A 594 1.72 -36.43 -14.87
CA MET A 594 1.36 -37.86 -14.76
C MET A 594 0.82 -38.44 -16.06
N ASN A 595 0.30 -37.61 -16.97
CA ASN A 595 -0.18 -38.07 -18.29
C ASN A 595 0.90 -37.94 -19.39
N MET A 596 2.01 -37.24 -19.09
CA MET A 596 3.18 -37.15 -19.98
C MET A 596 4.15 -38.28 -19.67
N THR A 597 4.08 -39.34 -20.45
CA THR A 597 5.01 -40.48 -20.36
C THR A 597 6.14 -40.30 -21.37
N GLU A 598 7.21 -41.10 -21.25
CA GLU A 598 8.36 -41.05 -22.17
C GLU A 598 7.96 -41.17 -23.67
N ASP A 599 6.84 -41.85 -23.97
CA ASP A 599 6.29 -41.97 -25.33
C ASP A 599 5.58 -40.69 -25.81
N PHE A 600 5.35 -39.70 -24.90
CA PHE A 600 4.64 -38.47 -25.14
C PHE A 600 5.41 -37.27 -24.57
N ASP A 601 6.76 -37.30 -24.66
CA ASP A 601 7.56 -36.11 -24.36
C ASP A 601 7.36 -35.08 -25.48
N ILE A 602 6.50 -34.08 -25.18
CA ILE A 602 6.07 -33.08 -26.15
C ILE A 602 6.88 -31.82 -25.89
N PRO A 603 7.69 -31.34 -26.87
CA PRO A 603 8.37 -30.04 -26.73
C PRO A 603 7.41 -28.91 -26.44
N SER A 604 7.81 -27.92 -25.63
CA SER A 604 7.04 -26.72 -25.37
C SER A 604 7.08 -25.72 -26.55
N THR A 605 8.14 -25.84 -27.34
CA THR A 605 8.42 -25.03 -28.54
C THR A 605 8.65 -25.92 -29.77
N GLY A 606 8.49 -25.34 -30.94
CA GLY A 606 8.86 -26.02 -32.21
C GLY A 606 7.78 -26.89 -32.85
N ILE A 607 6.64 -27.14 -32.20
CA ILE A 607 5.48 -27.76 -32.86
C ILE A 607 4.61 -26.64 -33.45
N ASN A 608 4.35 -26.74 -34.76
CA ASN A 608 3.40 -25.84 -35.39
C ASN A 608 1.95 -26.25 -35.01
N PRO A 609 1.17 -25.40 -34.27
CA PRO A 609 -0.20 -25.76 -33.90
C PRO A 609 -1.11 -26.13 -35.06
N GLN A 610 -0.80 -25.65 -36.28
CA GLN A 610 -1.57 -25.92 -37.48
C GLN A 610 -1.39 -27.36 -37.98
N GLU A 611 -0.33 -28.06 -37.54
CA GLU A 611 -0.03 -29.47 -37.89
C GLU A 611 -0.73 -30.42 -36.92
N LEU A 612 -1.29 -29.92 -35.79
CA LEU A 612 -2.00 -30.71 -34.81
C LEU A 612 -3.49 -30.82 -35.14
N GLN A 613 -4.08 -31.98 -34.92
CA GLN A 613 -5.53 -32.18 -35.02
C GLN A 613 -6.23 -31.64 -33.76
N LEU A 614 -6.27 -30.33 -33.60
CA LEU A 614 -6.89 -29.66 -32.45
C LEU A 614 -8.41 -29.91 -32.45
N ALA A 615 -8.93 -30.46 -31.36
CA ALA A 615 -10.37 -30.58 -31.11
C ALA A 615 -11.00 -29.23 -30.74
N ILE A 616 -12.32 -29.16 -30.75
CA ILE A 616 -13.08 -27.94 -30.43
C ILE A 616 -12.70 -27.37 -29.05
N ALA A 617 -12.46 -28.22 -28.03
CA ALA A 617 -12.03 -27.81 -26.70
C ALA A 617 -10.62 -27.22 -26.70
N ASP A 618 -9.69 -27.74 -27.49
CA ASP A 618 -8.32 -27.23 -27.61
C ASP A 618 -8.32 -25.82 -28.22
N LYS A 619 -9.06 -25.64 -29.30
CA LYS A 619 -9.22 -24.35 -29.97
C LYS A 619 -9.89 -23.33 -29.07
N TRP A 620 -10.91 -23.75 -28.32
CA TRP A 620 -11.58 -22.92 -27.33
C TRP A 620 -10.62 -22.38 -26.26
N ILE A 621 -9.84 -23.26 -25.61
CA ILE A 621 -8.94 -22.80 -24.52
C ILE A 621 -7.79 -21.95 -25.05
N LEU A 622 -7.26 -22.29 -26.25
CA LEU A 622 -6.23 -21.49 -26.92
C LEU A 622 -6.73 -20.08 -27.27
N SER A 623 -7.96 -19.97 -27.78
CA SER A 623 -8.57 -18.67 -28.09
C SER A 623 -8.85 -17.85 -26.86
N LYS A 624 -9.37 -18.47 -25.79
CA LYS A 624 -9.56 -17.82 -24.48
C LYS A 624 -8.24 -17.33 -23.90
N PHE A 625 -7.19 -18.17 -23.95
CA PHE A 625 -5.86 -17.80 -23.49
C PHE A 625 -5.26 -16.66 -24.31
N ASN A 626 -5.39 -16.71 -25.62
CA ASN A 626 -4.90 -15.67 -26.52
C ASN A 626 -5.52 -14.29 -26.20
N ARG A 627 -6.82 -14.24 -25.91
CA ARG A 627 -7.51 -13.02 -25.46
C ARG A 627 -7.01 -12.58 -24.09
N LEU A 628 -6.80 -13.53 -23.16
CA LEU A 628 -6.24 -13.26 -21.84
C LEU A 628 -4.87 -12.58 -21.94
N VAL A 629 -3.97 -13.06 -22.80
CA VAL A 629 -2.65 -12.44 -23.03
C VAL A 629 -2.78 -10.95 -23.36
N LYS A 630 -3.68 -10.63 -24.29
CA LYS A 630 -3.92 -9.23 -24.66
C LYS A 630 -4.47 -8.41 -23.49
N GLU A 631 -5.50 -8.90 -22.83
CA GLU A 631 -6.15 -8.18 -21.73
C GLU A 631 -5.23 -7.99 -20.53
N VAL A 632 -4.41 -8.99 -20.19
CA VAL A 632 -3.43 -8.89 -19.10
C VAL A 632 -2.35 -7.88 -19.45
N THR A 633 -1.81 -7.93 -20.68
CA THR A 633 -0.79 -6.98 -21.13
C THR A 633 -1.31 -5.54 -21.11
N ASP A 634 -2.52 -5.29 -21.65
CA ASP A 634 -3.15 -3.97 -21.66
C ASP A 634 -3.34 -3.42 -20.22
N ASN A 635 -3.74 -4.28 -19.26
CA ASN A 635 -3.90 -3.88 -17.86
C ASN A 635 -2.56 -3.65 -17.16
N MET A 636 -1.53 -4.47 -17.44
CA MET A 636 -0.19 -4.28 -16.91
C MET A 636 0.42 -2.95 -17.37
N ASP A 637 0.28 -2.62 -18.65
CA ASP A 637 0.78 -1.37 -19.21
C ASP A 637 -0.02 -0.13 -18.73
N SER A 638 -1.26 -0.33 -18.28
CA SER A 638 -2.10 0.70 -17.64
C SER A 638 -1.96 0.74 -16.11
N PHE A 639 -1.05 -0.02 -15.53
CA PHE A 639 -0.85 -0.15 -14.07
C PHE A 639 -2.04 -0.69 -13.28
N GLU A 640 -3.01 -1.31 -13.94
CA GLU A 640 -4.16 -1.99 -13.31
C GLU A 640 -3.77 -3.43 -12.90
N LEU A 641 -2.74 -3.56 -12.06
CA LEU A 641 -2.11 -4.83 -11.72
C LEU A 641 -3.06 -5.80 -11.00
N GLY A 642 -3.98 -5.27 -10.19
CA GLY A 642 -4.99 -6.06 -9.50
C GLY A 642 -6.03 -6.66 -10.46
N ILE A 643 -6.41 -5.93 -11.52
CA ILE A 643 -7.32 -6.42 -12.57
C ILE A 643 -6.60 -7.48 -13.42
N ALA A 644 -5.34 -7.21 -13.78
CA ALA A 644 -4.52 -8.15 -14.57
C ALA A 644 -4.44 -9.53 -13.89
N VAL A 645 -4.08 -9.57 -12.61
CA VAL A 645 -3.95 -10.85 -11.89
C VAL A 645 -5.28 -11.55 -11.66
N GLN A 646 -6.37 -10.80 -11.45
CA GLN A 646 -7.70 -11.40 -11.31
C GLN A 646 -8.11 -12.15 -12.60
N LYS A 647 -7.84 -11.59 -13.78
CA LYS A 647 -8.09 -12.27 -15.05
C LYS A 647 -7.28 -13.56 -15.21
N VAL A 648 -6.01 -13.55 -14.79
CA VAL A 648 -5.16 -14.76 -14.79
C VAL A 648 -5.71 -15.80 -13.82
N TYR A 649 -6.11 -15.36 -12.62
CA TYR A 649 -6.72 -16.23 -11.61
C TYR A 649 -7.99 -16.90 -12.14
N ASP A 650 -8.93 -16.12 -12.65
CA ASP A 650 -10.22 -16.62 -13.16
C ASP A 650 -10.01 -17.60 -14.34
N PHE A 651 -9.08 -17.29 -15.26
CA PHE A 651 -8.75 -18.19 -16.36
C PHE A 651 -8.18 -19.53 -15.87
N ILE A 652 -7.20 -19.50 -14.96
CA ILE A 652 -6.57 -20.73 -14.46
C ILE A 652 -7.59 -21.53 -13.64
N TRP A 653 -8.33 -20.89 -12.74
CA TRP A 653 -9.26 -21.58 -11.86
C TRP A 653 -10.45 -22.13 -12.61
N ASP A 654 -11.21 -21.26 -13.30
CA ASP A 654 -12.48 -21.61 -13.89
C ASP A 654 -12.32 -22.28 -15.26
N GLU A 655 -11.61 -21.62 -16.20
CA GLU A 655 -11.59 -22.10 -17.58
C GLU A 655 -10.63 -23.27 -17.77
N PHE A 656 -9.40 -23.17 -17.24
CA PHE A 656 -8.40 -24.20 -17.43
C PHE A 656 -8.61 -25.41 -16.49
N CYS A 657 -8.69 -25.20 -15.17
CA CYS A 657 -8.80 -26.30 -14.23
C CYS A 657 -10.19 -26.92 -14.17
N ASP A 658 -11.26 -26.12 -14.07
CA ASP A 658 -12.61 -26.64 -13.84
C ASP A 658 -13.28 -27.15 -15.13
N TRP A 659 -12.90 -26.58 -16.29
CA TRP A 659 -13.48 -26.99 -17.56
C TRP A 659 -12.52 -27.73 -18.46
N TYR A 660 -11.41 -27.11 -18.89
CA TYR A 660 -10.57 -27.69 -19.92
C TYR A 660 -9.95 -29.03 -19.52
N ILE A 661 -9.38 -29.11 -18.32
CA ILE A 661 -8.82 -30.38 -17.81
C ILE A 661 -9.87 -31.49 -17.80
N GLU A 662 -11.11 -31.20 -17.40
CA GLU A 662 -12.19 -32.21 -17.40
C GLU A 662 -12.63 -32.58 -18.82
N MET A 663 -12.62 -31.64 -19.76
CA MET A 663 -12.96 -31.88 -21.16
C MET A 663 -11.99 -32.81 -21.85
N VAL A 664 -10.69 -32.78 -21.51
CA VAL A 664 -9.68 -33.56 -22.18
C VAL A 664 -9.46 -34.98 -21.59
N LYS A 665 -9.92 -35.24 -20.36
CA LYS A 665 -9.77 -36.56 -19.70
C LYS A 665 -10.17 -37.74 -20.56
N PRO A 666 -11.31 -37.77 -21.30
CA PRO A 666 -11.68 -38.87 -22.18
C PRO A 666 -10.65 -39.17 -23.28
N ARG A 667 -9.99 -38.14 -23.77
CA ARG A 667 -8.94 -38.25 -24.81
C ARG A 667 -7.62 -38.77 -24.23
N LEU A 668 -7.26 -38.32 -23.00
CA LEU A 668 -6.04 -38.76 -22.32
C LEU A 668 -6.07 -40.23 -21.94
N TYR A 669 -7.24 -40.77 -21.63
CA TYR A 669 -7.41 -42.16 -21.20
C TYR A 669 -7.70 -43.11 -22.37
N ASN A 670 -7.93 -42.57 -23.60
CA ASN A 670 -8.07 -43.39 -24.80
C ASN A 670 -6.68 -43.68 -25.43
N SER A 671 -6.23 -44.90 -25.33
CA SER A 671 -4.91 -45.35 -25.84
C SER A 671 -4.84 -45.48 -27.36
N ASP A 672 -5.99 -45.57 -28.05
CA ASP A 672 -6.07 -45.95 -29.46
C ASP A 672 -5.93 -44.75 -30.41
N ASP A 673 -6.19 -43.53 -29.95
CA ASP A 673 -6.09 -42.30 -30.75
C ASP A 673 -4.88 -41.46 -30.32
N ARG A 674 -3.70 -41.83 -30.79
CA ARG A 674 -2.43 -41.17 -30.41
C ARG A 674 -2.36 -39.69 -30.86
N GLU A 675 -2.86 -39.33 -32.05
CA GLU A 675 -2.78 -37.97 -32.57
C GLU A 675 -3.64 -37.01 -31.75
N ASN A 676 -4.87 -37.43 -31.43
CA ASN A 676 -5.80 -36.69 -30.62
C ASN A 676 -5.29 -36.51 -29.16
N LYS A 677 -4.67 -37.57 -28.59
CA LYS A 677 -4.01 -37.47 -27.27
C LYS A 677 -2.81 -36.53 -27.30
N THR A 678 -2.00 -36.58 -28.36
CA THR A 678 -0.85 -35.68 -28.53
C THR A 678 -1.29 -34.23 -28.59
N ALA A 679 -2.34 -33.91 -29.35
CA ALA A 679 -2.92 -32.57 -29.44
C ALA A 679 -3.43 -32.07 -28.07
N ALA A 680 -4.12 -32.92 -27.31
CA ALA A 680 -4.60 -32.60 -25.97
C ALA A 680 -3.44 -32.32 -24.99
N LEU A 681 -2.40 -33.15 -24.95
CA LEU A 681 -1.25 -32.99 -24.09
C LEU A 681 -0.42 -31.75 -24.44
N TRP A 682 -0.23 -31.49 -25.75
CA TRP A 682 0.43 -30.27 -26.20
C TRP A 682 -0.32 -29.02 -25.74
N THR A 683 -1.64 -29.01 -25.93
CA THR A 683 -2.47 -27.87 -25.53
C THR A 683 -2.43 -27.67 -24.02
N LEU A 684 -2.55 -28.74 -23.22
CA LEU A 684 -2.43 -28.66 -21.76
C LEU A 684 -1.08 -28.06 -21.32
N LYS A 685 0.02 -28.57 -21.88
CA LYS A 685 1.37 -28.09 -21.56
C LYS A 685 1.58 -26.65 -21.99
N SER A 686 1.24 -26.32 -23.24
CA SER A 686 1.47 -25.00 -23.81
C SER A 686 0.63 -23.92 -23.11
N VAL A 687 -0.64 -24.17 -22.83
CA VAL A 687 -1.50 -23.22 -22.11
C VAL A 687 -1.02 -23.04 -20.67
N LEU A 688 -0.66 -24.12 -19.98
CA LEU A 688 -0.15 -24.01 -18.60
C LEU A 688 1.15 -23.22 -18.54
N ILE A 689 2.15 -23.55 -19.38
CA ILE A 689 3.45 -22.85 -19.40
C ILE A 689 3.24 -21.34 -19.61
N ASN A 690 2.42 -20.97 -20.60
CA ASN A 690 2.21 -19.56 -20.88
C ASN A 690 1.32 -18.87 -19.84
N ALA A 691 0.38 -19.57 -19.20
CA ALA A 691 -0.38 -19.05 -18.05
C ALA A 691 0.53 -18.84 -16.83
N LEU A 692 1.49 -19.72 -16.59
CA LEU A 692 2.53 -19.53 -15.55
C LEU A 692 3.39 -18.30 -15.84
N LYS A 693 3.72 -18.02 -17.11
CA LYS A 693 4.45 -16.79 -17.49
C LYS A 693 3.65 -15.54 -17.17
N LEU A 694 2.34 -15.50 -17.41
CA LEU A 694 1.48 -14.39 -17.01
C LEU A 694 1.36 -14.25 -15.47
N LEU A 695 1.38 -15.33 -14.74
CA LEU A 695 1.26 -15.36 -13.28
C LEU A 695 2.59 -15.09 -12.56
N HIS A 696 3.73 -15.35 -13.22
CA HIS A 696 5.05 -15.27 -12.61
C HIS A 696 5.38 -13.95 -11.88
N PRO A 697 5.04 -12.78 -12.40
CA PRO A 697 5.27 -11.52 -11.68
C PRO A 697 4.62 -11.49 -10.29
N TYR A 698 3.52 -12.18 -10.12
CA TYR A 698 2.72 -12.19 -8.88
C TYR A 698 3.11 -13.32 -7.92
N MET A 699 3.36 -14.51 -8.46
CA MET A 699 3.66 -15.74 -7.70
C MET A 699 4.95 -16.41 -8.24
N PRO A 700 6.11 -15.76 -7.99
CA PRO A 700 7.36 -16.15 -8.66
C PRO A 700 7.88 -17.53 -8.30
N PHE A 701 7.67 -18.00 -7.08
CA PHE A 701 8.29 -19.25 -6.62
C PHE A 701 7.58 -20.48 -7.17
N ILE A 702 6.27 -20.59 -7.01
CA ILE A 702 5.51 -21.74 -7.51
C ILE A 702 5.57 -21.83 -9.03
N THR A 703 5.56 -20.68 -9.72
CA THR A 703 5.61 -20.64 -11.18
C THR A 703 6.97 -21.08 -11.70
N GLU A 704 8.07 -20.69 -11.06
CA GLU A 704 9.42 -21.15 -11.41
C GLU A 704 9.56 -22.66 -11.19
N GLU A 705 9.15 -23.18 -10.02
CA GLU A 705 9.26 -24.60 -9.70
C GLU A 705 8.50 -25.48 -10.69
N ILE A 706 7.25 -25.13 -10.98
CA ILE A 706 6.44 -25.87 -11.97
C ILE A 706 7.04 -25.75 -13.36
N PHE A 707 7.45 -24.55 -13.77
CA PHE A 707 8.03 -24.29 -15.09
C PHE A 707 9.29 -25.12 -15.34
N CYS A 708 10.24 -25.07 -14.42
CA CYS A 708 11.50 -25.84 -14.54
C CYS A 708 11.30 -27.34 -14.47
N THR A 709 10.22 -27.81 -13.82
CA THR A 709 9.89 -29.24 -13.76
C THR A 709 9.16 -29.74 -15.02
N LEU A 710 8.30 -28.86 -15.60
CA LEU A 710 7.43 -29.19 -16.73
C LEU A 710 8.16 -29.18 -18.09
N GLN A 711 9.23 -28.44 -18.20
CA GLN A 711 10.04 -28.30 -19.42
C GLN A 711 11.53 -28.15 -19.09
N SER A 712 12.41 -28.44 -20.09
CA SER A 712 13.86 -28.34 -19.99
C SER A 712 14.51 -27.47 -21.08
N GLU A 713 13.68 -26.76 -21.85
CA GLU A 713 14.13 -25.95 -22.99
C GLU A 713 14.63 -24.57 -22.55
N GLU A 714 14.03 -23.99 -21.52
CA GLU A 714 14.39 -22.71 -20.91
C GLU A 714 14.87 -22.95 -19.46
N GLU A 715 15.96 -22.32 -19.06
CA GLU A 715 16.60 -22.50 -17.75
C GLU A 715 15.77 -21.96 -16.59
N SER A 716 15.03 -20.86 -16.83
CA SER A 716 14.23 -20.18 -15.83
C SER A 716 13.10 -19.37 -16.48
N ILE A 717 11.95 -19.33 -15.82
CA ILE A 717 10.85 -18.46 -16.21
C ILE A 717 11.21 -16.96 -16.07
N MET A 718 12.17 -16.65 -15.19
CA MET A 718 12.67 -15.29 -14.96
C MET A 718 13.19 -14.60 -16.21
N ILE A 719 13.79 -15.36 -17.10
CA ILE A 719 14.45 -14.89 -18.35
C ILE A 719 13.67 -15.31 -19.59
N SER A 720 12.52 -15.95 -19.41
CA SER A 720 11.65 -16.34 -20.52
C SER A 720 10.90 -15.14 -21.08
N LYS A 721 10.45 -15.27 -22.35
CA LYS A 721 9.70 -14.20 -23.00
C LYS A 721 8.25 -14.12 -22.52
N TRP A 722 7.74 -12.90 -22.38
CA TRP A 722 6.33 -12.64 -22.14
C TRP A 722 5.49 -13.17 -23.30
N PRO A 723 4.34 -13.82 -23.03
CA PRO A 723 3.47 -14.32 -24.09
C PRO A 723 2.93 -13.19 -24.97
N GLU A 724 2.84 -13.44 -26.25
CA GLU A 724 2.34 -12.48 -27.24
C GLU A 724 0.99 -12.92 -27.81
N TYR A 725 0.11 -11.96 -28.08
CA TYR A 725 -1.16 -12.17 -28.74
C TYR A 725 -0.95 -12.64 -30.18
N GLN A 726 -1.61 -13.75 -30.59
CA GLN A 726 -1.51 -14.38 -31.90
C GLN A 726 -2.84 -14.27 -32.65
N THR A 727 -2.94 -13.46 -33.71
CA THR A 727 -4.19 -13.32 -34.49
C THR A 727 -4.71 -14.65 -35.02
N ALA A 728 -3.81 -15.58 -35.35
CA ALA A 728 -4.14 -16.92 -35.86
C ALA A 728 -4.81 -17.84 -34.82
N TRP A 729 -4.81 -17.47 -33.55
CA TRP A 729 -5.38 -18.27 -32.45
C TRP A 729 -6.76 -17.76 -32.01
N ASN A 730 -7.45 -16.99 -32.83
CA ASN A 730 -8.82 -16.58 -32.60
C ASN A 730 -9.79 -17.58 -33.21
N PHE A 731 -10.40 -18.41 -32.39
CA PHE A 731 -11.36 -19.46 -32.79
C PHE A 731 -12.76 -19.11 -32.29
N GLU A 732 -13.32 -18.02 -32.78
CA GLU A 732 -14.61 -17.48 -32.30
C GLU A 732 -15.78 -18.46 -32.41
N ARG A 733 -15.80 -19.28 -33.50
CA ARG A 733 -16.84 -20.31 -33.70
C ARG A 733 -16.77 -21.38 -32.62
N GLU A 734 -15.56 -21.88 -32.34
CA GLU A 734 -15.33 -22.92 -31.36
C GLU A 734 -15.56 -22.39 -29.92
N GLU A 735 -15.24 -21.09 -29.65
CA GLU A 735 -15.59 -20.46 -28.39
C GLU A 735 -17.12 -20.45 -28.16
N LYS A 736 -17.91 -19.97 -29.13
CA LYS A 736 -19.36 -19.98 -29.03
C LYS A 736 -19.90 -21.40 -28.83
N GLY A 737 -19.37 -22.36 -29.58
CA GLY A 737 -19.77 -23.77 -29.49
C GLY A 737 -19.57 -24.37 -28.11
N ILE A 738 -18.38 -24.15 -27.48
CA ILE A 738 -18.10 -24.65 -26.13
C ILE A 738 -18.95 -23.92 -25.07
N GLU A 739 -19.21 -22.61 -25.19
CA GLU A 739 -20.11 -21.94 -24.26
C GLU A 739 -21.54 -22.48 -24.30
N LEU A 740 -22.06 -22.83 -25.47
CA LEU A 740 -23.35 -23.53 -25.60
C LEU A 740 -23.32 -24.90 -24.95
N ILE A 741 -22.23 -25.68 -25.14
CA ILE A 741 -22.04 -26.97 -24.45
C ILE A 741 -21.98 -26.77 -22.92
N LYS A 742 -21.24 -25.77 -22.42
CA LYS A 742 -21.16 -25.46 -20.98
C LYS A 742 -22.53 -25.12 -20.40
N GLU A 743 -23.34 -24.36 -21.11
CA GLU A 743 -24.72 -24.02 -20.71
C GLU A 743 -25.56 -25.29 -20.56
N ALA A 744 -25.54 -26.18 -21.57
CA ALA A 744 -26.26 -27.45 -21.54
C ALA A 744 -25.80 -28.35 -20.38
N VAL A 745 -24.50 -28.48 -20.17
CA VAL A 745 -23.92 -29.26 -19.06
C VAL A 745 -24.32 -28.68 -17.70
N ARG A 746 -24.28 -27.35 -17.52
CA ARG A 746 -24.73 -26.67 -16.29
C ARG A 746 -26.20 -26.96 -15.99
N GLY A 747 -27.07 -26.86 -17.00
CA GLY A 747 -28.48 -27.19 -16.90
C GLY A 747 -28.71 -28.63 -16.41
N ILE A 748 -28.05 -29.60 -17.06
CA ILE A 748 -28.11 -31.02 -16.65
C ILE A 748 -27.61 -31.23 -15.23
N ARG A 749 -26.44 -30.69 -14.87
CA ARG A 749 -25.85 -30.83 -13.53
C ARG A 749 -26.74 -30.24 -12.46
N ASN A 750 -27.37 -29.10 -12.69
CA ASN A 750 -28.30 -28.47 -11.75
C ASN A 750 -29.50 -29.36 -11.46
N VAL A 751 -30.10 -29.95 -12.50
CA VAL A 751 -31.25 -30.84 -12.32
C VAL A 751 -30.82 -32.15 -11.63
N ARG A 752 -29.70 -32.75 -12.02
CA ARG A 752 -29.15 -33.96 -11.37
C ARG A 752 -28.87 -33.72 -9.88
N THR A 753 -28.34 -32.54 -9.54
CA THR A 753 -28.09 -32.14 -8.13
C THR A 753 -29.41 -32.00 -7.35
N LYS A 754 -30.42 -31.32 -7.92
CA LYS A 754 -31.77 -31.21 -7.30
C LYS A 754 -32.43 -32.56 -7.05
N MET A 755 -32.13 -33.53 -7.91
CA MET A 755 -32.67 -34.89 -7.82
C MET A 755 -31.80 -35.85 -7.00
N ASN A 756 -30.67 -35.38 -6.42
CA ASN A 756 -29.70 -36.20 -5.69
C ASN A 756 -29.17 -37.40 -6.51
N VAL A 757 -29.00 -37.23 -7.83
CA VAL A 757 -28.45 -38.28 -8.71
C VAL A 757 -26.99 -38.53 -8.36
N ALA A 758 -26.57 -39.78 -8.18
CA ALA A 758 -25.19 -40.10 -7.90
C ALA A 758 -24.26 -39.55 -9.01
N PRO A 759 -23.11 -38.93 -8.68
CA PRO A 759 -22.23 -38.26 -9.66
C PRO A 759 -21.83 -39.13 -10.88
N GLY A 760 -21.56 -40.41 -10.68
CA GLY A 760 -21.11 -41.33 -11.75
C GLY A 760 -22.24 -42.05 -12.50
N LYS A 761 -23.55 -41.82 -12.14
CA LYS A 761 -24.66 -42.49 -12.78
C LYS A 761 -24.89 -41.90 -14.17
N LYS A 762 -24.78 -42.71 -15.22
CA LYS A 762 -25.01 -42.30 -16.60
C LYS A 762 -26.51 -42.43 -16.99
N ALA A 763 -26.97 -41.55 -17.90
CA ALA A 763 -28.32 -41.60 -18.47
C ALA A 763 -28.26 -41.18 -19.92
N SER A 764 -29.23 -41.62 -20.70
CA SER A 764 -29.43 -41.16 -22.09
C SER A 764 -29.85 -39.69 -22.09
N VAL A 765 -29.26 -38.89 -22.99
CA VAL A 765 -29.54 -37.44 -23.10
C VAL A 765 -30.06 -37.14 -24.47
N TYR A 766 -31.31 -36.69 -24.54
CA TYR A 766 -31.94 -36.26 -25.77
C TYR A 766 -31.90 -34.74 -25.83
N VAL A 767 -31.34 -34.20 -26.92
CA VAL A 767 -31.26 -32.74 -27.10
C VAL A 767 -32.17 -32.35 -28.30
N VAL A 768 -33.26 -31.67 -28.01
CA VAL A 768 -34.21 -31.16 -29.00
C VAL A 768 -33.87 -29.71 -29.28
N THR A 769 -33.46 -29.45 -30.54
CA THR A 769 -33.02 -28.10 -30.94
C THR A 769 -33.15 -27.89 -32.47
N ASP A 770 -33.59 -26.69 -32.82
CA ASP A 770 -33.57 -26.16 -34.20
C ASP A 770 -32.31 -25.31 -34.44
N ASN A 771 -31.55 -25.00 -33.41
CA ASN A 771 -30.34 -24.17 -33.49
C ASN A 771 -29.18 -24.94 -34.12
N GLN A 772 -28.78 -24.54 -35.32
CA GLN A 772 -27.74 -25.19 -36.09
C GLN A 772 -26.35 -25.04 -35.48
N GLU A 773 -26.09 -23.91 -34.82
CA GLU A 773 -24.79 -23.69 -34.13
C GLU A 773 -24.63 -24.65 -32.96
N LEU A 774 -25.68 -24.83 -32.10
CA LEU A 774 -25.67 -25.76 -31.00
C LEU A 774 -25.57 -27.22 -31.52
N LYS A 775 -26.31 -27.57 -32.57
CA LYS A 775 -26.21 -28.90 -33.16
C LYS A 775 -24.81 -29.22 -33.62
N GLN A 776 -24.20 -28.33 -34.39
CA GLN A 776 -22.82 -28.50 -34.87
C GLN A 776 -21.80 -28.57 -33.72
N ALA A 777 -21.96 -27.69 -32.68
CA ALA A 777 -21.10 -27.71 -31.52
C ALA A 777 -21.16 -29.02 -30.74
N LEU A 778 -22.40 -29.60 -30.63
CA LEU A 778 -22.60 -30.90 -29.98
C LEU A 778 -22.07 -32.08 -30.81
N GLU A 779 -22.11 -31.96 -32.13
CA GLU A 779 -21.49 -32.95 -33.05
C GLU A 779 -19.94 -32.90 -32.93
N ASP A 780 -19.35 -31.70 -33.02
CA ASP A 780 -17.90 -31.50 -32.94
C ASP A 780 -17.36 -31.81 -31.51
N GLY A 781 -18.16 -31.55 -30.46
CA GLY A 781 -17.83 -31.77 -29.05
C GLY A 781 -18.51 -32.95 -28.40
N ARG A 782 -18.99 -33.93 -29.14
CA ARG A 782 -19.83 -35.06 -28.65
C ARG A 782 -19.21 -35.80 -27.45
N LEU A 783 -17.93 -36.13 -27.52
CA LEU A 783 -17.21 -36.79 -26.45
C LEU A 783 -17.11 -35.94 -25.18
N VAL A 784 -16.88 -34.63 -25.35
CA VAL A 784 -16.80 -33.67 -24.28
C VAL A 784 -18.16 -33.56 -23.60
N PHE A 785 -19.23 -33.31 -24.35
CA PHE A 785 -20.58 -33.19 -23.83
C PHE A 785 -21.03 -34.46 -23.11
N ALA A 786 -20.86 -35.64 -23.75
CA ALA A 786 -21.22 -36.92 -23.15
C ALA A 786 -20.51 -37.19 -21.80
N SER A 787 -19.22 -36.90 -21.73
CA SER A 787 -18.44 -37.05 -20.50
C SER A 787 -18.91 -36.09 -19.40
N LEU A 788 -19.04 -34.79 -19.68
CA LEU A 788 -19.39 -33.76 -18.70
C LEU A 788 -20.85 -33.81 -18.23
N ALA A 789 -21.77 -34.28 -19.12
CA ALA A 789 -23.17 -34.50 -18.80
C ALA A 789 -23.44 -35.85 -18.11
N CYS A 790 -22.42 -36.72 -17.99
CA CYS A 790 -22.59 -38.10 -17.57
C CYS A 790 -23.62 -38.84 -18.45
N ALA A 791 -23.56 -38.66 -19.78
CA ALA A 791 -24.46 -39.30 -20.73
C ALA A 791 -23.94 -40.71 -21.06
N SER A 792 -24.87 -41.70 -21.12
CA SER A 792 -24.63 -43.03 -21.69
C SER A 792 -24.67 -42.94 -23.22
N GLU A 793 -25.59 -42.15 -23.74
CA GLU A 793 -25.79 -41.83 -25.12
C GLU A 793 -26.27 -40.38 -25.31
N VAL A 794 -25.92 -39.75 -26.44
CA VAL A 794 -26.38 -38.38 -26.80
C VAL A 794 -27.15 -38.48 -28.12
N ILE A 795 -28.44 -38.11 -28.08
CA ILE A 795 -29.35 -38.16 -29.20
C ILE A 795 -29.75 -36.73 -29.58
N LEU A 796 -29.35 -36.30 -30.79
CA LEU A 796 -29.68 -34.97 -31.32
C LEU A 796 -30.87 -35.09 -32.28
N GLN A 797 -31.94 -34.33 -32.05
CA GLN A 797 -33.16 -34.37 -32.85
C GLN A 797 -33.84 -32.97 -32.88
N GLN A 798 -34.76 -32.81 -33.85
CA GLN A 798 -35.48 -31.54 -34.09
C GLN A 798 -36.85 -31.52 -33.42
N ASP A 799 -37.42 -32.69 -33.14
CA ASP A 799 -38.72 -32.81 -32.53
C ASP A 799 -38.69 -33.72 -31.28
N LYS A 800 -39.83 -33.97 -30.68
CA LYS A 800 -39.98 -34.82 -29.49
C LYS A 800 -40.20 -36.31 -29.77
N THR A 801 -39.80 -36.77 -30.94
CA THR A 801 -39.94 -38.20 -31.28
C THR A 801 -39.20 -39.09 -30.24
N GLY A 802 -39.91 -40.09 -29.68
CA GLY A 802 -39.34 -41.00 -28.65
C GLY A 802 -39.24 -40.39 -27.25
N ILE A 803 -39.65 -39.16 -27.01
CA ILE A 803 -39.67 -38.52 -25.71
C ILE A 803 -41.03 -38.78 -25.05
N THR A 804 -40.98 -39.35 -23.86
CA THR A 804 -42.16 -39.66 -23.02
C THR A 804 -42.39 -38.60 -21.94
N ASP A 805 -43.61 -38.50 -21.40
CA ASP A 805 -43.99 -37.46 -20.41
C ASP A 805 -43.30 -37.66 -19.06
N ASP A 806 -42.72 -38.83 -18.78
CA ASP A 806 -41.98 -39.14 -17.54
C ASP A 806 -40.49 -38.72 -17.61
N MET A 807 -40.00 -38.23 -18.76
CA MET A 807 -38.64 -37.75 -18.90
C MET A 807 -38.44 -36.40 -18.18
N VAL A 808 -37.31 -36.28 -17.51
CA VAL A 808 -36.88 -35.05 -16.84
C VAL A 808 -36.39 -34.06 -17.90
N SER A 809 -37.01 -32.88 -17.94
CA SER A 809 -36.64 -31.85 -18.90
C SER A 809 -35.78 -30.74 -18.32
N VAL A 810 -34.84 -30.24 -19.12
CA VAL A 810 -33.98 -29.08 -18.85
C VAL A 810 -34.14 -28.09 -19.98
N VAL A 811 -34.67 -26.91 -19.73
CA VAL A 811 -34.81 -25.87 -20.75
C VAL A 811 -33.59 -24.95 -20.68
N ILE A 812 -32.92 -24.78 -21.78
CA ILE A 812 -31.82 -23.82 -21.97
C ILE A 812 -32.19 -22.87 -23.14
N LEU A 813 -31.38 -21.82 -23.36
CA LEU A 813 -31.73 -20.77 -24.32
C LEU A 813 -32.05 -21.31 -25.74
N ASN A 814 -31.30 -22.30 -26.18
CA ASN A 814 -31.37 -22.79 -27.58
C ASN A 814 -31.84 -24.24 -27.72
N ALA A 815 -32.29 -24.89 -26.64
CA ALA A 815 -32.71 -26.31 -26.68
C ALA A 815 -33.57 -26.69 -25.48
N THR A 816 -34.28 -27.81 -25.62
CA THR A 816 -34.81 -28.53 -24.48
C THR A 816 -34.14 -29.91 -24.40
N ILE A 817 -33.57 -30.23 -23.25
CA ILE A 817 -32.85 -31.47 -23.02
C ILE A 817 -33.73 -32.39 -22.18
N TYR A 818 -33.81 -33.67 -22.55
CA TYR A 818 -34.59 -34.65 -21.84
C TYR A 818 -33.73 -35.83 -21.40
N MET A 819 -34.00 -36.38 -20.22
CA MET A 819 -33.32 -37.53 -19.67
C MET A 819 -34.36 -38.48 -19.03
N PRO A 820 -34.32 -39.83 -19.37
CA PRO A 820 -35.25 -40.79 -18.75
C PRO A 820 -35.10 -40.79 -17.23
N PHE A 821 -36.25 -40.61 -16.53
CA PHE A 821 -36.27 -40.58 -15.06
C PHE A 821 -35.73 -41.87 -14.43
N ALA A 822 -36.11 -43.03 -14.97
CA ALA A 822 -35.68 -44.33 -14.54
C ALA A 822 -34.18 -44.61 -14.63
N GLU A 823 -33.48 -43.89 -15.51
CA GLU A 823 -32.02 -43.95 -15.65
C GLU A 823 -31.30 -43.06 -14.63
N LEU A 824 -31.95 -41.96 -14.20
CA LEU A 824 -31.39 -41.01 -13.22
C LEU A 824 -31.51 -41.52 -11.79
N VAL A 825 -32.62 -42.11 -11.44
CA VAL A 825 -32.94 -42.45 -10.03
C VAL A 825 -33.20 -43.99 -9.93
N ASP A 826 -32.60 -44.63 -8.95
CA ASP A 826 -33.04 -46.00 -8.58
C ASP A 826 -34.35 -45.86 -7.79
N ILE A 827 -35.45 -46.10 -8.50
CA ILE A 827 -36.80 -45.91 -7.96
C ILE A 827 -36.98 -46.65 -6.62
N ARG A 828 -36.42 -47.88 -6.47
CA ARG A 828 -36.53 -48.64 -5.22
C ARG A 828 -35.76 -48.00 -4.08
N GLN A 829 -34.51 -47.60 -4.34
CA GLN A 829 -33.68 -46.93 -3.31
C GLN A 829 -34.25 -45.56 -2.94
N GLU A 830 -34.79 -44.83 -3.90
CA GLU A 830 -35.40 -43.53 -3.64
C GLU A 830 -36.70 -43.64 -2.86
N ILE A 831 -37.51 -44.63 -3.14
CA ILE A 831 -38.70 -44.95 -2.33
C ILE A 831 -38.27 -45.28 -0.88
N GLU A 832 -37.29 -46.16 -0.68
CA GLU A 832 -36.77 -46.46 0.66
C GLU A 832 -36.18 -45.24 1.38
N ARG A 833 -35.52 -44.37 0.67
CA ARG A 833 -34.96 -43.11 1.21
C ARG A 833 -36.09 -42.18 1.66
N LEU A 834 -37.08 -41.98 0.80
CA LEU A 834 -38.23 -41.10 1.07
C LEU A 834 -39.11 -41.67 2.18
N GLU A 835 -39.27 -42.98 2.29
CA GLU A 835 -39.98 -43.64 3.43
C GLU A 835 -39.25 -43.43 4.76
N LYS A 836 -37.92 -43.54 4.75
CA LYS A 836 -37.09 -43.18 5.92
C LYS A 836 -37.23 -41.70 6.30
N GLU A 837 -37.24 -40.82 5.31
CA GLU A 837 -37.40 -39.38 5.53
C GLU A 837 -38.82 -39.03 6.00
N GLU A 838 -39.85 -39.67 5.46
CA GLU A 838 -41.24 -39.55 5.93
C GLU A 838 -41.36 -39.96 7.41
N LYS A 839 -40.72 -41.07 7.79
CA LYS A 839 -40.68 -41.54 9.15
C LYS A 839 -39.91 -40.55 10.07
N ARG A 840 -38.79 -40.00 9.60
CA ARG A 840 -38.04 -39.00 10.35
C ARG A 840 -38.86 -37.73 10.56
N LEU A 841 -39.46 -37.19 9.50
CA LEU A 841 -40.29 -35.98 9.55
C LEU A 841 -41.53 -36.21 10.40
N SER A 842 -42.16 -37.40 10.37
CA SER A 842 -43.27 -37.76 11.26
C SER A 842 -42.86 -37.70 12.73
N GLY A 843 -41.65 -38.20 13.05
CA GLY A 843 -41.10 -38.09 14.42
C GLY A 843 -40.84 -36.64 14.85
N GLU A 844 -40.25 -35.83 13.96
CA GLU A 844 -40.00 -34.42 14.24
C GLU A 844 -41.30 -33.62 14.39
N LEU A 845 -42.30 -33.84 13.54
CA LEU A 845 -43.63 -33.22 13.65
C LEU A 845 -44.32 -33.61 14.94
N ALA A 846 -44.26 -34.87 15.32
CA ALA A 846 -44.84 -35.34 16.61
C ALA A 846 -44.10 -34.68 17.78
N ARG A 847 -42.77 -34.54 17.74
CA ARG A 847 -41.98 -33.87 18.77
C ARG A 847 -42.37 -32.39 18.90
N VAL A 848 -42.36 -31.65 17.78
CA VAL A 848 -42.67 -30.22 17.76
C VAL A 848 -44.13 -29.97 18.18
N ASN A 849 -45.08 -30.74 17.68
CA ASN A 849 -46.48 -30.68 18.11
C ASN A 849 -46.64 -31.00 19.59
N GLY A 850 -45.94 -32.03 20.11
CA GLY A 850 -45.91 -32.34 21.52
C GLY A 850 -45.37 -31.21 22.39
N MET A 851 -44.35 -30.49 21.92
CA MET A 851 -43.82 -29.29 22.60
C MET A 851 -44.82 -28.13 22.58
N LEU A 852 -45.40 -27.82 21.42
CA LEU A 852 -46.35 -26.71 21.24
C LEU A 852 -47.70 -26.97 21.93
N ASN A 853 -48.10 -28.23 22.16
CA ASN A 853 -49.29 -28.63 22.92
C ASN A 853 -49.02 -28.80 24.43
N ASN A 854 -47.81 -28.66 24.89
CA ASN A 854 -47.46 -28.76 26.30
C ASN A 854 -47.66 -27.43 27.01
N GLU A 855 -48.70 -27.34 27.86
CA GLU A 855 -49.03 -26.12 28.61
C GLU A 855 -47.86 -25.59 29.47
N ARG A 856 -47.01 -26.48 29.99
CA ARG A 856 -45.82 -26.08 30.76
C ARG A 856 -44.75 -25.45 29.92
N PHE A 857 -44.58 -25.91 28.69
CA PHE A 857 -43.66 -25.30 27.72
C PHE A 857 -44.19 -23.95 27.25
N MET A 858 -45.46 -23.90 26.85
CA MET A 858 -46.10 -22.68 26.34
C MET A 858 -46.14 -21.53 27.37
N SER A 859 -46.25 -21.86 28.65
CA SER A 859 -46.31 -20.85 29.72
C SER A 859 -44.96 -20.43 30.29
N LYS A 860 -43.88 -21.18 30.07
CA LYS A 860 -42.54 -20.91 30.66
C LYS A 860 -41.42 -20.66 29.66
N ALA A 861 -41.56 -21.03 28.38
CA ALA A 861 -40.55 -20.82 27.39
C ALA A 861 -40.53 -19.35 26.91
N PRO A 862 -39.34 -18.79 26.59
CA PRO A 862 -39.21 -17.48 25.97
C PRO A 862 -40.00 -17.43 24.65
N GLU A 863 -40.63 -16.29 24.35
CA GLU A 863 -41.46 -16.08 23.15
C GLU A 863 -40.71 -16.40 21.85
N ALA A 864 -39.42 -16.07 21.78
CA ALA A 864 -38.51 -16.39 20.67
C ALA A 864 -38.39 -17.93 20.46
N LYS A 865 -38.39 -18.73 21.53
CA LYS A 865 -38.27 -20.19 21.42
C LYS A 865 -39.57 -20.83 20.94
N VAL A 866 -40.72 -20.28 21.35
CA VAL A 866 -42.04 -20.72 20.86
C VAL A 866 -42.20 -20.38 19.38
N ALA A 867 -41.71 -19.20 18.93
CA ALA A 867 -41.70 -18.79 17.54
C ALA A 867 -40.82 -19.72 16.69
N GLU A 868 -39.62 -20.06 17.17
CA GLU A 868 -38.71 -21.00 16.50
C GLU A 868 -39.36 -22.39 16.29
N GLU A 869 -40.06 -22.93 17.31
CA GLU A 869 -40.71 -24.22 17.17
C GLU A 869 -41.95 -24.16 16.24
N ARG A 870 -42.66 -23.01 16.17
CA ARG A 870 -43.74 -22.81 15.20
C ARG A 870 -43.20 -22.74 13.75
N GLU A 871 -42.08 -22.07 13.53
CA GLU A 871 -41.41 -22.05 12.22
C GLU A 871 -40.98 -23.47 11.81
N LYS A 872 -40.43 -24.26 12.75
CA LYS A 872 -40.06 -25.65 12.49
C LYS A 872 -41.29 -26.48 12.11
N LEU A 873 -42.43 -26.27 12.79
CA LEU A 873 -43.69 -26.97 12.46
C LEU A 873 -44.11 -26.72 11.02
N VAL A 874 -44.13 -25.44 10.58
CA VAL A 874 -44.47 -25.07 9.22
C VAL A 874 -43.51 -25.68 8.22
N LYS A 875 -42.21 -25.58 8.49
CA LYS A 875 -41.15 -26.12 7.64
C LYS A 875 -41.25 -27.65 7.49
N TYR A 876 -41.40 -28.38 8.61
CA TYR A 876 -41.49 -29.84 8.57
C TYR A 876 -42.79 -30.31 7.94
N SER A 877 -43.91 -29.57 8.10
CA SER A 877 -45.17 -29.86 7.43
C SER A 877 -45.07 -29.74 5.93
N GLN A 878 -44.44 -28.65 5.42
CA GLN A 878 -44.20 -28.47 3.99
C GLN A 878 -43.29 -29.57 3.42
N MET A 879 -42.20 -29.91 4.14
CA MET A 879 -41.32 -30.99 3.75
C MET A 879 -42.03 -32.35 3.70
N MET A 880 -42.90 -32.64 4.67
CA MET A 880 -43.71 -33.87 4.74
C MET A 880 -44.67 -33.97 3.54
N GLU A 881 -45.32 -32.88 3.18
CA GLU A 881 -46.21 -32.83 2.01
C GLU A 881 -45.43 -33.10 0.71
N GLN A 882 -44.31 -32.47 0.53
CA GLN A 882 -43.42 -32.73 -0.64
C GLN A 882 -42.95 -34.18 -0.69
N VAL A 883 -42.56 -34.78 0.44
CA VAL A 883 -42.13 -36.18 0.50
C VAL A 883 -43.28 -37.11 0.12
N LYS A 884 -44.51 -36.87 0.66
CA LYS A 884 -45.69 -37.69 0.34
C LYS A 884 -46.12 -37.58 -1.12
N GLU A 885 -46.13 -36.35 -1.68
CA GLU A 885 -46.41 -36.14 -3.08
C GLU A 885 -45.41 -36.89 -3.99
N ARG A 886 -44.09 -36.83 -3.62
CA ARG A 886 -43.05 -37.52 -4.36
C ARG A 886 -43.17 -39.03 -4.27
N LEU A 887 -43.46 -39.58 -3.08
CA LEU A 887 -43.74 -41.02 -2.89
C LEU A 887 -44.94 -41.49 -3.74
N ALA A 888 -46.00 -40.68 -3.77
CA ALA A 888 -47.18 -41.00 -4.58
C ALA A 888 -46.91 -41.03 -6.09
N GLN A 889 -46.00 -40.13 -6.57
CA GLN A 889 -45.53 -40.12 -7.96
C GLN A 889 -44.70 -41.36 -8.30
N LEU A 890 -43.78 -41.76 -7.40
CA LEU A 890 -42.86 -42.87 -7.64
C LEU A 890 -43.49 -44.26 -7.52
N ARG A 891 -44.65 -44.34 -6.86
CA ARG A 891 -45.40 -45.59 -6.67
C ARG A 891 -46.47 -45.82 -7.78
N LYS A 892 -46.72 -44.82 -8.63
CA LYS A 892 -47.50 -44.94 -9.89
C LYS A 892 -46.64 -45.55 -10.97
#